data_ad012472ed566e97d8f335424f7ee136
#
_entry.id   ad012472ed566e97d8f335424f7ee136
#
_cell.length_a   1.000
_cell.length_b   1.000
_cell.length_c   1.000
_cell.angle_alpha   90.00
_cell.angle_beta   90.00
_cell.angle_gamma   90.00
#
_symmetry.space_group_name_H-M   'P 1'
#
loop_
_entity.id
_entity.type
_entity.pdbx_description
1 polymer ?
#
loop_
_entity_poly.entity_id
_entity_poly.type
_entity_poly.pdbx_seq_one_letter_code
_entity_poly.pdbx_strand_id
1 'polypeptide(L)'
;MKRLLFLIISAGICINLHAQIKKAVNPTDKKINDLLAKMTLEEKVGQMTQVTLGVVGTKVDGELDAVALKKAVTDYKVGSILNVTNHALTVVQWHKLLTEIADEASKTRLKIPVIYGLDGIHGQTYTLESTLFPQNIGMAASRNMELAKAITKVAAKELRASGVRWNFAPVLDIGRLPLWSRFPETYGEDVFIGKTMGAAVIKAYEEDGLKSATAVASCMKHYLGYSASRTGKDRTPVYMPEIEMREYYLPQFREAVKAGASTVMINSSEINGVPVHASKYLLTDILRKELGFEGLVVTDWEDIKRVHDRHNIAATPREAVALCVNAGIDMSMVPSDFSFYDLLIEAVKQKEVPMSRIDDAVKRILVLKYKLGLFDNPYPEKEAIANFGKPEYQQLALDAAHEAMTLLKNETNTLPLSKNAKVLVAGPAAQSISALNGCWSYTWQGKEEQWYPADSKTILQTITAKLGAANVVTTTGKGFDNPLNYDAAAFTTAAANVDAIILCLGENAYAESPGNIADLALDENQVALAKAAAATGKPVILVLTEGRPRFITAIEPQMKGILMAYWSGKKSGEAIADVLFGDYNPNGKLPFSYPRSMGEIVMYDRKPTEEIREVFNDDIHTGYNPLFEFGHGLSYTSFEYSDIKLSTAQLKGNANLAITVKVKNTGARDGKHTVELYSRDMYASITPNMKRLRAFQKIDLEAGETKTVSFSINKDDLAFVNEQLKTITEPGDFKVMIGNLSAGFHYN
;
A
#
# COMPACT_ATOMS: atom_id res chain seq x y z
N MET A 1 -18.31 -33.09 -84.96
CA MET A 1 -19.03 -31.91 -84.50
C MET A 1 -18.40 -31.45 -83.21
N LYS A 2 -17.61 -30.42 -83.32
CA LYS A 2 -16.79 -29.85 -82.23
C LYS A 2 -17.61 -28.79 -81.52
N ARG A 3 -17.80 -28.86 -80.16
CA ARG A 3 -18.23 -27.74 -79.37
C ARG A 3 -17.07 -27.16 -78.61
N LEU A 4 -16.76 -25.90 -78.88
CA LEU A 4 -15.76 -25.07 -78.22
C LEU A 4 -16.35 -24.57 -76.91
N LEU A 5 -15.65 -24.76 -75.81
CA LEU A 5 -15.98 -24.20 -74.50
C LEU A 5 -15.07 -22.96 -74.29
N PHE A 6 -15.65 -21.77 -74.20
CA PHE A 6 -14.99 -20.55 -73.80
C PHE A 6 -14.90 -20.45 -72.27
N LEU A 7 -13.71 -20.44 -71.73
CA LEU A 7 -13.44 -20.11 -70.34
C LEU A 7 -13.20 -18.59 -70.24
N ILE A 8 -14.10 -17.90 -69.57
CA ILE A 8 -13.89 -16.48 -69.22
C ILE A 8 -13.21 -16.46 -67.84
N ILE A 9 -11.92 -16.03 -67.81
CA ILE A 9 -11.20 -15.73 -66.57
C ILE A 9 -11.53 -14.31 -66.21
N SER A 10 -12.36 -14.09 -65.18
CA SER A 10 -12.57 -12.80 -64.54
C SER A 10 -11.51 -12.60 -63.46
N ALA A 11 -10.47 -11.81 -63.75
CA ALA A 11 -9.54 -11.32 -62.76
C ALA A 11 -10.22 -10.26 -61.89
N GLY A 12 -10.67 -10.65 -60.72
CA GLY A 12 -11.14 -9.74 -59.71
C GLY A 12 -9.97 -8.99 -59.04
N ILE A 13 -9.78 -7.75 -59.38
CA ILE A 13 -8.86 -6.85 -58.67
C ILE A 13 -9.50 -6.48 -57.35
N CYS A 14 -9.12 -7.19 -56.28
CA CYS A 14 -9.44 -6.73 -54.90
C CYS A 14 -8.60 -5.51 -54.55
N ILE A 15 -9.16 -4.33 -54.76
CA ILE A 15 -8.62 -3.09 -54.22
C ILE A 15 -8.94 -3.09 -52.72
N ASN A 16 -7.96 -3.45 -51.87
CA ASN A 16 -8.01 -3.24 -50.45
C ASN A 16 -7.96 -1.75 -50.16
N LEU A 17 -9.10 -1.11 -50.14
CA LEU A 17 -9.26 0.22 -49.53
C LEU A 17 -9.12 0.05 -47.99
N HIS A 18 -7.92 0.16 -47.48
CA HIS A 18 -7.72 0.49 -46.07
C HIS A 18 -8.20 1.93 -45.87
N ALA A 19 -9.47 2.10 -45.60
CA ALA A 19 -9.97 3.36 -45.03
C ALA A 19 -9.29 3.54 -43.66
N GLN A 20 -8.21 4.29 -43.62
CA GLN A 20 -7.73 4.90 -42.41
C GLN A 20 -8.83 5.83 -41.92
N ILE A 21 -9.68 5.31 -41.03
CA ILE A 21 -10.55 6.15 -40.21
C ILE A 21 -9.59 7.05 -39.44
N LYS A 22 -9.40 8.28 -39.91
CA LYS A 22 -8.76 9.33 -39.11
C LYS A 22 -9.61 9.45 -37.84
N LYS A 23 -9.15 8.84 -36.72
CA LYS A 23 -9.73 9.10 -35.41
C LYS A 23 -9.87 10.60 -35.28
N ALA A 24 -11.07 11.09 -35.08
CA ALA A 24 -11.31 12.51 -34.83
C ALA A 24 -10.34 12.94 -33.70
N VAL A 25 -9.51 13.93 -33.96
CA VAL A 25 -8.53 14.41 -32.97
C VAL A 25 -9.32 14.95 -31.79
N ASN A 26 -9.14 14.34 -30.63
CA ASN A 26 -9.76 14.82 -29.39
C ASN A 26 -9.44 16.33 -29.24
N PRO A 27 -10.43 17.22 -29.00
CA PRO A 27 -10.16 18.66 -28.82
C PRO A 27 -9.09 18.96 -27.77
N THR A 28 -8.99 18.15 -26.73
CA THR A 28 -7.94 18.24 -25.71
C THR A 28 -6.57 17.93 -26.29
N ASP A 29 -6.43 16.87 -27.10
CA ASP A 29 -5.16 16.51 -27.74
C ASP A 29 -4.67 17.64 -28.66
N LYS A 30 -5.57 18.30 -29.39
CA LYS A 30 -5.21 19.45 -30.20
C LYS A 30 -4.67 20.60 -29.35
N LYS A 31 -5.37 20.98 -28.24
CA LYS A 31 -4.89 22.03 -27.35
C LYS A 31 -3.52 21.73 -26.75
N ILE A 32 -3.27 20.49 -26.37
CA ILE A 32 -1.98 20.05 -25.83
C ILE A 32 -0.89 20.13 -26.88
N ASN A 33 -1.12 19.64 -28.08
CA ASN A 33 -0.15 19.70 -29.19
C ASN A 33 0.15 21.16 -29.60
N ASP A 34 -0.87 22.02 -29.64
CA ASP A 34 -0.70 23.46 -29.93
C ASP A 34 0.11 24.19 -28.84
N LEU A 35 -0.06 23.79 -27.56
CA LEU A 35 0.73 24.32 -26.45
C LEU A 35 2.17 23.83 -26.52
N LEU A 36 2.37 22.53 -26.72
CA LEU A 36 3.68 21.89 -26.81
C LEU A 36 4.52 22.51 -27.95
N ALA A 37 3.91 22.82 -29.09
CA ALA A 37 4.57 23.45 -30.21
C ALA A 37 5.04 24.90 -29.93
N LYS A 38 4.44 25.57 -28.94
CA LYS A 38 4.83 26.94 -28.53
C LYS A 38 5.92 26.96 -27.46
N MET A 39 6.19 25.82 -26.81
CA MET A 39 7.15 25.73 -25.70
C MET A 39 8.59 25.74 -26.21
N THR A 40 9.45 26.51 -25.54
CA THR A 40 10.89 26.43 -25.70
C THR A 40 11.44 25.17 -25.04
N LEU A 41 12.70 24.80 -25.29
CA LEU A 41 13.36 23.68 -24.61
C LEU A 41 13.36 23.89 -23.09
N GLU A 42 13.68 25.09 -22.63
CA GLU A 42 13.72 25.46 -21.21
C GLU A 42 12.35 25.31 -20.54
N GLU A 43 11.26 25.68 -21.24
CA GLU A 43 9.89 25.49 -20.73
C GLU A 43 9.50 24.00 -20.68
N LYS A 44 9.94 23.21 -21.64
CA LYS A 44 9.71 21.76 -21.66
C LYS A 44 10.45 21.07 -20.52
N VAL A 45 11.74 21.33 -20.37
CA VAL A 45 12.56 20.73 -19.30
C VAL A 45 12.10 21.17 -17.93
N GLY A 46 11.68 22.45 -17.77
CA GLY A 46 11.08 22.91 -16.52
C GLY A 46 9.85 22.10 -16.13
N GLN A 47 8.96 21.74 -17.09
CA GLN A 47 7.82 20.89 -16.78
C GLN A 47 8.21 19.48 -16.32
N MET A 48 9.38 18.97 -16.72
CA MET A 48 9.92 17.68 -16.30
C MET A 48 10.63 17.71 -14.94
N THR A 49 10.74 18.90 -14.31
CA THR A 49 11.44 19.12 -13.05
C THR A 49 10.45 19.26 -11.90
N GLN A 50 10.64 18.47 -10.83
CA GLN A 50 9.87 18.54 -9.60
C GLN A 50 10.81 18.81 -8.41
N VAL A 51 10.46 19.79 -7.56
CA VAL A 51 11.24 20.18 -6.38
C VAL A 51 10.37 20.11 -5.12
N THR A 52 10.99 20.05 -3.94
CA THR A 52 10.24 20.10 -2.68
C THR A 52 9.77 21.50 -2.32
N LEU A 53 8.80 21.58 -1.40
CA LEU A 53 8.39 22.83 -0.78
C LEU A 53 9.58 23.57 -0.15
N GLY A 54 10.58 22.87 0.40
CA GLY A 54 11.77 23.46 1.00
C GLY A 54 12.63 24.32 0.07
N VAL A 55 12.54 24.08 -1.26
CA VAL A 55 13.26 24.90 -2.28
C VAL A 55 12.62 26.28 -2.45
N VAL A 56 11.33 26.41 -2.18
CA VAL A 56 10.57 27.66 -2.36
C VAL A 56 10.03 28.24 -1.05
N GLY A 57 10.21 27.52 0.06
CA GLY A 57 9.73 27.91 1.38
C GLY A 57 10.71 28.80 2.14
N THR A 58 10.21 29.42 3.20
CA THR A 58 11.03 30.09 4.24
C THR A 58 11.41 29.05 5.32
N LYS A 59 12.03 29.53 6.43
CA LYS A 59 12.24 28.73 7.63
C LYS A 59 10.96 28.50 8.45
N VAL A 60 9.88 29.21 8.12
CA VAL A 60 8.58 29.09 8.77
C VAL A 60 7.72 28.16 7.92
N ASP A 61 7.21 27.09 8.51
CA ASP A 61 6.42 26.11 7.81
C ASP A 61 5.10 26.73 7.26
N GLY A 62 4.80 26.41 6.01
CA GLY A 62 3.64 26.96 5.31
C GLY A 62 3.81 28.38 4.74
N GLU A 63 5.04 28.94 4.78
CA GLU A 63 5.36 30.23 4.16
C GLU A 63 6.30 30.08 2.98
N LEU A 64 6.08 30.85 1.93
CA LEU A 64 6.91 30.89 0.71
C LEU A 64 7.84 32.09 0.71
N ASP A 65 9.08 31.86 0.26
CA ASP A 65 10.01 32.92 -0.10
C ASP A 65 9.73 33.40 -1.52
N ALA A 66 9.32 34.66 -1.67
CA ALA A 66 8.90 35.20 -2.96
C ALA A 66 10.03 35.17 -4.02
N VAL A 67 11.31 35.29 -3.61
CA VAL A 67 12.47 35.25 -4.51
C VAL A 67 12.71 33.82 -4.96
N ALA A 68 12.69 32.86 -4.02
CA ALA A 68 12.87 31.44 -4.30
C ALA A 68 11.69 30.88 -5.14
N LEU A 69 10.45 31.27 -4.84
CA LEU A 69 9.28 30.90 -5.62
C LEU A 69 9.37 31.40 -7.06
N LYS A 70 9.71 32.70 -7.25
CA LYS A 70 9.94 33.28 -8.57
C LYS A 70 11.04 32.53 -9.31
N LYS A 71 12.16 32.24 -8.66
CA LYS A 71 13.27 31.48 -9.24
C LYS A 71 12.78 30.11 -9.75
N ALA A 72 12.07 29.35 -8.92
CA ALA A 72 11.58 28.02 -9.29
C ALA A 72 10.55 28.08 -10.43
N VAL A 73 9.49 28.91 -10.28
CA VAL A 73 8.32 28.91 -11.17
C VAL A 73 8.57 29.75 -12.42
N THR A 74 9.17 30.96 -12.28
CA THR A 74 9.37 31.88 -13.41
C THR A 74 10.68 31.61 -14.14
N ASP A 75 11.81 31.42 -13.43
CA ASP A 75 13.11 31.30 -14.08
C ASP A 75 13.38 29.85 -14.53
N TYR A 76 13.15 28.83 -13.68
CA TYR A 76 13.31 27.41 -13.99
C TYR A 76 12.06 26.72 -14.51
N LYS A 77 10.88 27.34 -14.44
CA LYS A 77 9.62 26.88 -15.02
C LYS A 77 9.20 25.48 -14.53
N VAL A 78 9.48 25.19 -13.23
CA VAL A 78 9.23 23.87 -12.65
C VAL A 78 7.79 23.42 -12.86
N GLY A 79 7.63 22.18 -13.24
CA GLY A 79 6.33 21.58 -13.53
C GLY A 79 5.57 21.15 -12.30
N SER A 80 6.28 20.87 -11.20
CA SER A 80 5.71 20.33 -9.97
C SER A 80 6.46 20.73 -8.71
N ILE A 81 5.72 20.80 -7.59
CA ILE A 81 6.25 20.94 -6.23
C ILE A 81 5.63 19.82 -5.39
N LEU A 82 6.31 19.35 -4.33
CA LEU A 82 5.85 18.24 -3.51
C LEU A 82 6.07 18.39 -2.01
N ASN A 83 5.26 17.66 -1.25
CA ASN A 83 5.31 17.42 0.21
C ASN A 83 5.33 18.70 1.07
N VAL A 84 5.80 18.58 2.30
CA VAL A 84 5.98 19.67 3.28
C VAL A 84 7.45 19.77 3.66
N THR A 85 7.82 20.83 4.36
CA THR A 85 9.21 21.01 4.81
C THR A 85 9.49 20.12 6.02
N ASN A 86 8.71 20.23 7.09
CA ASN A 86 8.98 19.53 8.36
C ASN A 86 7.77 18.74 8.86
N HIS A 87 6.60 19.39 8.98
CA HIS A 87 5.39 18.81 9.57
C HIS A 87 4.12 19.25 8.86
N ALA A 88 2.99 18.68 9.27
CA ALA A 88 1.67 18.98 8.74
C ALA A 88 1.30 20.46 8.86
N LEU A 89 0.59 20.96 7.85
CA LEU A 89 0.03 22.28 7.76
C LEU A 89 -1.46 22.26 8.06
N THR A 90 -2.04 23.40 8.47
CA THR A 90 -3.48 23.57 8.46
C THR A 90 -4.02 23.67 7.03
N VAL A 91 -5.28 23.33 6.81
CA VAL A 91 -5.92 23.48 5.50
C VAL A 91 -5.88 24.95 4.99
N VAL A 92 -5.92 25.92 5.89
CA VAL A 92 -5.81 27.35 5.55
C VAL A 92 -4.40 27.68 5.04
N GLN A 93 -3.34 27.15 5.67
CA GLN A 93 -1.98 27.31 5.19
C GLN A 93 -1.79 26.67 3.81
N TRP A 94 -2.38 25.49 3.56
CA TRP A 94 -2.39 24.86 2.24
C TRP A 94 -3.02 25.75 1.18
N HIS A 95 -4.18 26.35 1.46
CA HIS A 95 -4.86 27.23 0.52
C HIS A 95 -4.02 28.47 0.19
N LYS A 96 -3.41 29.10 1.21
CA LYS A 96 -2.51 30.25 1.03
C LYS A 96 -1.36 29.87 0.12
N LEU A 97 -0.63 28.82 0.46
CA LEU A 97 0.55 28.32 -0.25
C LEU A 97 0.26 28.00 -1.72
N LEU A 98 -0.78 27.21 -1.98
CA LEU A 98 -1.14 26.82 -3.34
C LEU A 98 -1.68 28.00 -4.18
N THR A 99 -2.32 28.98 -3.55
CA THR A 99 -2.73 30.22 -4.21
C THR A 99 -1.50 31.03 -4.64
N GLU A 100 -0.51 31.24 -3.78
CA GLU A 100 0.72 31.96 -4.10
C GLU A 100 1.51 31.29 -5.23
N ILE A 101 1.58 29.93 -5.25
CA ILE A 101 2.19 29.16 -6.35
C ILE A 101 1.42 29.38 -7.66
N ALA A 102 0.09 29.32 -7.63
CA ALA A 102 -0.74 29.54 -8.81
C ALA A 102 -0.62 30.99 -9.35
N ASP A 103 -0.57 31.97 -8.46
CA ASP A 103 -0.37 33.38 -8.82
C ASP A 103 0.98 33.59 -9.51
N GLU A 104 2.05 32.98 -9.01
CA GLU A 104 3.37 33.08 -9.66
C GLU A 104 3.37 32.40 -11.04
N ALA A 105 2.78 31.20 -11.15
CA ALA A 105 2.65 30.50 -12.42
C ALA A 105 1.84 31.32 -13.47
N SER A 106 0.84 32.08 -13.03
CA SER A 106 0.01 32.94 -13.90
C SER A 106 0.79 34.08 -14.57
N LYS A 107 1.95 34.48 -14.01
CA LYS A 107 2.83 35.53 -14.53
C LYS A 107 3.77 35.01 -15.64
N THR A 108 3.91 33.69 -15.80
CA THR A 108 4.78 33.09 -16.82
C THR A 108 4.20 33.26 -18.22
N ARG A 109 5.05 33.18 -19.26
CA ARG A 109 4.67 33.40 -20.68
C ARG A 109 3.52 32.50 -21.14
N LEU A 110 3.52 31.22 -20.78
CA LEU A 110 2.54 30.23 -21.20
C LEU A 110 1.50 29.93 -20.12
N LYS A 111 1.66 30.47 -18.92
CA LYS A 111 0.75 30.30 -17.78
C LYS A 111 0.43 28.82 -17.49
N ILE A 112 1.43 27.94 -17.66
CA ILE A 112 1.26 26.51 -17.36
C ILE A 112 1.22 26.36 -15.84
N PRO A 113 0.12 25.80 -15.27
CA PRO A 113 0.00 25.68 -13.82
C PRO A 113 1.01 24.66 -13.26
N VAL A 114 1.48 24.92 -12.05
CA VAL A 114 2.28 23.95 -11.27
C VAL A 114 1.35 22.90 -10.68
N ILE A 115 1.72 21.61 -10.78
CA ILE A 115 1.01 20.55 -10.09
C ILE A 115 1.66 20.28 -8.73
N TYR A 116 0.85 20.12 -7.67
CA TYR A 116 1.35 19.79 -6.34
C TYR A 116 1.10 18.32 -6.04
N GLY A 117 2.18 17.60 -5.63
CA GLY A 117 2.14 16.18 -5.25
C GLY A 117 2.34 15.98 -3.75
N LEU A 118 1.73 14.94 -3.16
CA LEU A 118 1.80 14.65 -1.74
C LEU A 118 1.82 13.14 -1.48
N ASP A 119 2.53 12.69 -0.42
CA ASP A 119 2.53 11.32 0.07
C ASP A 119 1.35 11.05 1.02
N GLY A 120 0.14 11.09 0.51
CA GLY A 120 -1.09 10.77 1.24
C GLY A 120 -1.33 9.26 1.31
N ILE A 121 -0.51 8.52 2.08
CA ILE A 121 -0.47 7.06 2.05
C ILE A 121 -1.70 6.43 2.70
N HIS A 122 -2.14 6.94 3.85
CA HIS A 122 -3.27 6.38 4.60
C HIS A 122 -4.29 7.45 5.06
N GLY A 123 -4.54 8.42 4.20
CA GLY A 123 -5.40 9.59 4.41
C GLY A 123 -4.77 10.82 3.80
N GLN A 124 -5.31 12.01 4.10
CA GLN A 124 -4.64 13.27 3.79
C GLN A 124 -3.56 13.53 4.83
N THR A 125 -2.42 12.90 4.71
CA THR A 125 -1.24 13.12 5.55
C THR A 125 -0.75 14.57 5.43
N TYR A 126 0.06 15.03 6.36
CA TYR A 126 0.57 16.41 6.38
C TYR A 126 -0.49 17.52 6.46
N THR A 127 -1.71 17.19 6.92
CA THR A 127 -2.75 18.19 7.22
C THR A 127 -3.34 17.93 8.60
N LEU A 128 -3.29 18.93 9.50
CA LEU A 128 -3.58 18.75 10.93
C LEU A 128 -5.03 18.32 11.21
N GLU A 129 -5.99 18.79 10.44
CA GLU A 129 -7.40 18.51 10.62
C GLU A 129 -7.88 17.24 9.91
N SER A 130 -7.00 16.55 9.20
CA SER A 130 -7.36 15.42 8.35
C SER A 130 -7.71 14.15 9.12
N THR A 131 -8.32 13.21 8.41
CA THR A 131 -8.65 11.87 8.89
C THR A 131 -7.57 10.89 8.48
N LEU A 132 -6.86 10.32 9.46
CA LEU A 132 -5.90 9.24 9.22
C LEU A 132 -6.56 7.88 9.46
N PHE A 133 -6.42 7.00 8.46
CA PHE A 133 -6.94 5.65 8.43
C PHE A 133 -5.85 4.63 8.80
N PRO A 134 -6.17 3.32 8.93
CA PRO A 134 -5.14 2.29 9.06
C PRO A 134 -4.14 2.31 7.91
N GLN A 135 -2.88 1.99 8.20
CA GLN A 135 -1.90 1.67 7.17
C GLN A 135 -2.41 0.52 6.27
N ASN A 136 -1.89 0.41 5.04
CA ASN A 136 -2.38 -0.59 4.08
C ASN A 136 -2.35 -2.02 4.61
N ILE A 137 -1.37 -2.37 5.45
CA ILE A 137 -1.30 -3.71 6.07
C ILE A 137 -2.51 -3.99 6.97
N GLY A 138 -2.99 -3.00 7.74
CA GLY A 138 -4.21 -3.10 8.54
C GLY A 138 -5.47 -3.15 7.67
N MET A 139 -5.49 -2.37 6.57
CA MET A 139 -6.59 -2.45 5.61
C MET A 139 -6.65 -3.80 4.91
N ALA A 140 -5.51 -4.40 4.59
CA ALA A 140 -5.45 -5.76 4.06
C ALA A 140 -6.00 -6.79 5.07
N ALA A 141 -5.74 -6.60 6.37
CA ALA A 141 -6.30 -7.46 7.42
C ALA A 141 -7.85 -7.40 7.47
N SER A 142 -8.45 -6.26 7.14
CA SER A 142 -9.90 -6.12 7.11
C SER A 142 -10.58 -7.02 6.06
N ARG A 143 -9.91 -7.38 4.97
CA ARG A 143 -10.51 -8.09 3.82
C ARG A 143 -11.82 -7.43 3.34
N ASN A 144 -11.95 -6.11 3.49
CA ASN A 144 -13.16 -5.36 3.14
C ASN A 144 -12.89 -4.36 2.02
N MET A 145 -13.25 -4.74 0.79
CA MET A 145 -13.03 -3.95 -0.42
C MET A 145 -13.85 -2.66 -0.43
N GLU A 146 -15.09 -2.73 0.06
CA GLU A 146 -15.97 -1.55 0.08
C GLU A 146 -15.49 -0.52 1.11
N LEU A 147 -15.00 -0.98 2.25
CA LEU A 147 -14.38 -0.13 3.24
C LEU A 147 -13.10 0.54 2.70
N ALA A 148 -12.24 -0.22 2.01
CA ALA A 148 -11.04 0.33 1.35
C ALA A 148 -11.39 1.43 0.34
N LYS A 149 -12.44 1.24 -0.48
CA LYS A 149 -12.93 2.28 -1.39
C LYS A 149 -13.48 3.49 -0.63
N ALA A 150 -14.26 3.26 0.43
CA ALA A 150 -14.90 4.34 1.20
C ALA A 150 -13.85 5.26 1.85
N ILE A 151 -12.83 4.70 2.52
CA ILE A 151 -11.74 5.49 3.13
C ILE A 151 -10.93 6.24 2.07
N THR A 152 -10.67 5.60 0.92
CA THR A 152 -9.96 6.24 -0.20
C THR A 152 -10.73 7.43 -0.77
N LYS A 153 -12.05 7.33 -0.89
CA LYS A 153 -12.89 8.47 -1.31
C LYS A 153 -12.87 9.62 -0.32
N VAL A 154 -12.79 9.34 0.98
CA VAL A 154 -12.58 10.38 2.00
C VAL A 154 -11.21 11.02 1.84
N ALA A 155 -10.15 10.22 1.72
CA ALA A 155 -8.80 10.73 1.48
C ALA A 155 -8.73 11.62 0.21
N ALA A 156 -9.37 11.21 -0.89
CA ALA A 156 -9.45 12.01 -2.12
C ALA A 156 -10.15 13.37 -1.89
N LYS A 157 -11.27 13.37 -1.15
CA LYS A 157 -12.01 14.59 -0.82
C LYS A 157 -11.19 15.54 0.05
N GLU A 158 -10.51 15.03 1.07
CA GLU A 158 -9.66 15.84 1.95
C GLU A 158 -8.42 16.36 1.22
N LEU A 159 -7.79 15.56 0.32
CA LEU A 159 -6.72 16.01 -0.57
C LEU A 159 -7.21 17.16 -1.47
N ARG A 160 -8.32 16.99 -2.16
CA ARG A 160 -8.91 18.06 -3.00
C ARG A 160 -9.27 19.30 -2.19
N ALA A 161 -9.81 19.11 -1.00
CA ALA A 161 -10.16 20.20 -0.10
C ALA A 161 -8.94 20.99 0.40
N SER A 162 -7.75 20.38 0.51
CA SER A 162 -6.50 21.10 0.73
C SER A 162 -5.98 21.80 -0.53
N GLY A 163 -6.52 21.49 -1.70
CA GLY A 163 -6.08 21.97 -3.02
C GLY A 163 -5.07 21.04 -3.72
N VAL A 164 -4.62 19.97 -3.07
CA VAL A 164 -3.72 18.98 -3.64
C VAL A 164 -4.50 18.07 -4.60
N ARG A 165 -3.97 17.85 -5.81
CA ARG A 165 -4.65 17.08 -6.87
C ARG A 165 -3.88 15.85 -7.33
N TRP A 166 -2.69 15.59 -6.79
CA TRP A 166 -1.86 14.44 -7.11
C TRP A 166 -1.40 13.76 -5.83
N ASN A 167 -1.78 12.49 -5.66
CA ASN A 167 -1.41 11.69 -4.49
C ASN A 167 -0.43 10.59 -4.87
N PHE A 168 0.68 10.44 -4.13
CA PHE A 168 1.68 9.39 -4.32
C PHE A 168 1.26 8.09 -3.63
N ALA A 169 0.06 7.61 -3.94
CA ALA A 169 -0.56 6.37 -3.47
C ALA A 169 -1.42 5.72 -4.57
N PRO A 170 -1.66 4.40 -4.51
CA PRO A 170 -1.29 3.43 -3.47
C PRO A 170 0.12 2.85 -3.62
N VAL A 171 0.66 2.34 -2.49
CA VAL A 171 1.85 1.47 -2.50
C VAL A 171 1.41 0.07 -2.90
N LEU A 172 1.99 -0.45 -3.98
CA LEU A 172 1.66 -1.77 -4.58
C LEU A 172 2.80 -2.78 -4.46
N ASP A 173 3.84 -2.43 -3.71
CA ASP A 173 4.86 -3.38 -3.32
C ASP A 173 4.24 -4.53 -2.53
N ILE A 174 4.75 -5.75 -2.73
CA ILE A 174 4.25 -6.93 -2.03
C ILE A 174 5.10 -7.22 -0.78
N GLY A 175 4.46 -7.42 0.36
CA GLY A 175 5.10 -7.62 1.67
C GLY A 175 5.52 -9.07 1.89
N ARG A 176 6.50 -9.59 1.14
CA ARG A 176 7.02 -10.96 1.32
C ARG A 176 8.26 -11.05 2.21
N LEU A 177 8.88 -9.92 2.54
CA LEU A 177 10.03 -9.86 3.43
C LEU A 177 9.74 -8.86 4.58
N PRO A 178 9.37 -9.34 5.78
CA PRO A 178 9.05 -8.47 6.92
C PRO A 178 10.21 -7.59 7.42
N LEU A 179 11.45 -7.91 7.07
CA LEU A 179 12.61 -7.04 7.35
C LEU A 179 12.53 -5.69 6.61
N TRP A 180 11.79 -5.62 5.50
CA TRP A 180 11.69 -4.38 4.73
C TRP A 180 10.97 -3.29 5.52
N SER A 181 11.62 -2.11 5.61
CA SER A 181 11.12 -1.03 6.45
C SER A 181 9.78 -0.45 6.00
N ARG A 182 9.41 -0.62 4.73
CA ARG A 182 8.14 -0.17 4.17
C ARG A 182 7.06 -1.26 4.13
N PHE A 183 7.27 -2.37 4.85
CA PHE A 183 6.31 -3.46 4.98
C PHE A 183 4.90 -3.00 5.40
N PRO A 184 4.72 -2.06 6.37
CA PRO A 184 3.40 -1.59 6.78
C PRO A 184 2.62 -0.86 5.69
N GLU A 185 3.32 -0.30 4.68
CA GLU A 185 2.71 0.38 3.55
C GLU A 185 2.13 -0.60 2.50
N THR A 186 2.45 -1.91 2.60
CA THR A 186 2.00 -2.95 1.66
C THR A 186 0.65 -3.55 2.04
N TYR A 187 0.02 -4.26 1.10
CA TYR A 187 -1.16 -5.08 1.38
C TYR A 187 -0.81 -6.52 1.84
N GLY A 188 0.41 -6.74 2.35
CA GLY A 188 0.88 -8.03 2.83
C GLY A 188 1.50 -8.91 1.75
N GLU A 189 1.63 -10.21 2.05
CA GLU A 189 2.41 -11.16 1.24
C GLU A 189 1.67 -11.71 0.01
N ASP A 190 0.35 -11.51 -0.07
CA ASP A 190 -0.50 -12.16 -1.07
C ASP A 190 -0.75 -11.29 -2.30
N VAL A 191 -0.49 -11.87 -3.48
CA VAL A 191 -0.64 -11.20 -4.78
C VAL A 191 -2.10 -10.85 -5.08
N PHE A 192 -3.07 -11.71 -4.71
CA PHE A 192 -4.49 -11.48 -4.99
C PHE A 192 -5.01 -10.29 -4.19
N ILE A 193 -4.66 -10.20 -2.90
CA ILE A 193 -5.03 -9.06 -2.06
C ILE A 193 -4.40 -7.78 -2.61
N GLY A 194 -3.08 -7.77 -2.85
CA GLY A 194 -2.37 -6.60 -3.36
C GLY A 194 -2.94 -6.07 -4.67
N LYS A 195 -3.17 -6.95 -5.65
CA LYS A 195 -3.70 -6.53 -6.96
C LYS A 195 -5.15 -6.05 -6.89
N THR A 196 -6.02 -6.71 -6.09
CA THR A 196 -7.44 -6.36 -6.04
C THR A 196 -7.69 -5.11 -5.20
N MET A 197 -7.07 -4.99 -4.02
CA MET A 197 -7.17 -3.78 -3.20
C MET A 197 -6.51 -2.58 -3.90
N GLY A 198 -5.32 -2.76 -4.47
CA GLY A 198 -4.66 -1.70 -5.23
C GLY A 198 -5.50 -1.15 -6.37
N ALA A 199 -6.10 -2.03 -7.18
CA ALA A 199 -7.00 -1.63 -8.26
C ALA A 199 -8.26 -0.91 -7.75
N ALA A 200 -8.83 -1.35 -6.62
CA ALA A 200 -10.00 -0.72 -6.03
C ALA A 200 -9.69 0.68 -5.49
N VAL A 201 -8.53 0.85 -4.86
CA VAL A 201 -8.05 2.14 -4.35
C VAL A 201 -7.81 3.13 -5.51
N ILE A 202 -7.14 2.70 -6.59
CA ILE A 202 -6.93 3.54 -7.78
C ILE A 202 -8.28 4.01 -8.36
N LYS A 203 -9.22 3.09 -8.55
CA LYS A 203 -10.57 3.45 -9.01
C LYS A 203 -11.23 4.46 -8.07
N ALA A 204 -11.14 4.25 -6.75
CA ALA A 204 -11.76 5.15 -5.78
C ALA A 204 -11.13 6.56 -5.79
N TYR A 205 -9.83 6.71 -6.10
CA TYR A 205 -9.20 8.01 -6.31
C TYR A 205 -9.67 8.71 -7.59
N GLU A 206 -9.97 7.99 -8.67
CA GLU A 206 -10.09 8.54 -10.04
C GLU A 206 -11.47 8.35 -10.71
N GLU A 207 -12.39 7.51 -10.17
CA GLU A 207 -13.63 7.11 -10.86
C GLU A 207 -14.59 8.23 -11.18
N ASP A 208 -14.62 9.28 -10.35
CA ASP A 208 -15.48 10.46 -10.58
C ASP A 208 -14.93 11.40 -11.67
N GLY A 209 -13.77 11.03 -12.26
CA GLY A 209 -13.01 11.84 -13.20
C GLY A 209 -12.19 12.93 -12.50
N LEU A 210 -10.96 13.12 -12.94
CA LEU A 210 -9.94 13.95 -12.29
C LEU A 210 -10.27 15.44 -12.19
N LYS A 211 -11.30 15.95 -12.92
CA LYS A 211 -11.82 17.32 -12.76
C LYS A 211 -12.75 17.46 -11.56
N SER A 212 -13.28 16.37 -11.06
CA SER A 212 -14.19 16.38 -9.91
C SER A 212 -13.47 16.89 -8.65
N ALA A 213 -14.21 17.61 -7.80
CA ALA A 213 -13.77 18.01 -6.45
C ALA A 213 -13.64 16.82 -5.47
N THR A 214 -13.96 15.60 -5.91
CA THR A 214 -13.90 14.36 -5.12
C THR A 214 -12.83 13.40 -5.61
N ALA A 215 -12.03 13.78 -6.64
CA ALA A 215 -11.02 12.91 -7.27
C ALA A 215 -9.63 13.56 -7.28
N VAL A 216 -8.60 12.73 -7.19
CA VAL A 216 -7.19 13.09 -7.33
C VAL A 216 -6.49 12.09 -8.24
N ALA A 217 -5.41 12.50 -8.91
CA ALA A 217 -4.56 11.57 -9.63
C ALA A 217 -3.86 10.63 -8.67
N SER A 218 -3.98 9.33 -8.89
CA SER A 218 -3.23 8.30 -8.17
C SER A 218 -1.82 8.13 -8.71
N CYS A 219 -0.91 7.60 -7.89
CA CYS A 219 0.43 7.22 -8.29
C CYS A 219 0.74 5.82 -7.76
N MET A 220 0.61 4.81 -8.62
CA MET A 220 1.00 3.46 -8.23
C MET A 220 2.51 3.38 -8.00
N LYS A 221 2.93 2.83 -6.83
CA LYS A 221 4.34 2.80 -6.44
C LYS A 221 4.69 1.55 -5.62
N HIS A 222 5.96 1.12 -5.58
CA HIS A 222 7.07 1.61 -6.39
C HIS A 222 7.37 0.59 -7.49
N TYR A 223 7.23 0.96 -8.72
CA TYR A 223 7.36 0.07 -9.87
C TYR A 223 8.82 -0.30 -10.11
N LEU A 224 9.23 -1.59 -10.02
CA LEU A 224 8.60 -2.75 -9.41
C LEU A 224 9.66 -3.52 -8.59
N GLY A 225 9.21 -4.43 -7.72
CA GLY A 225 10.09 -5.36 -7.00
C GLY A 225 10.90 -4.76 -5.85
N TYR A 226 10.60 -3.56 -5.40
CA TYR A 226 11.36 -2.81 -4.40
C TYR A 226 11.45 -3.52 -3.04
N SER A 227 10.38 -4.20 -2.63
CA SER A 227 10.29 -4.93 -1.37
C SER A 227 11.10 -6.24 -1.32
N ALA A 228 11.67 -6.68 -2.46
CA ALA A 228 12.43 -7.93 -2.58
C ALA A 228 13.93 -7.75 -2.34
N SER A 229 14.36 -6.69 -1.66
CA SER A 229 15.78 -6.48 -1.37
C SER A 229 16.35 -7.65 -0.55
N ARG A 230 17.56 -8.12 -0.90
CA ARG A 230 18.19 -9.29 -0.27
C ARG A 230 18.33 -9.17 1.25
N THR A 231 18.54 -7.96 1.75
CA THR A 231 18.78 -7.69 3.17
C THR A 231 17.57 -7.17 3.91
N GLY A 232 16.45 -6.94 3.24
CA GLY A 232 15.29 -6.25 3.79
C GLY A 232 15.49 -4.75 4.03
N LYS A 233 16.67 -4.21 3.71
CA LYS A 233 16.96 -2.79 3.90
C LYS A 233 16.45 -1.97 2.72
N ASP A 234 15.95 -0.79 3.03
CA ASP A 234 15.45 0.17 2.06
C ASP A 234 16.53 0.60 1.07
N ARG A 235 16.17 0.78 -0.20
CA ARG A 235 17.05 1.25 -1.29
C ARG A 235 18.30 0.38 -1.51
N THR A 236 18.21 -0.93 -1.25
CA THR A 236 19.30 -1.90 -1.46
C THR A 236 18.99 -2.88 -2.59
N PRO A 237 20.03 -3.52 -3.18
CA PRO A 237 19.88 -4.35 -4.38
C PRO A 237 18.87 -5.48 -4.26
N VAL A 238 18.14 -5.69 -5.34
CA VAL A 238 17.23 -6.82 -5.55
C VAL A 238 17.84 -7.78 -6.55
N TYR A 239 17.80 -9.07 -6.25
CA TYR A 239 18.19 -10.14 -7.15
C TYR A 239 17.03 -11.13 -7.26
N MET A 240 16.37 -11.17 -8.39
CA MET A 240 15.25 -12.08 -8.62
C MET A 240 15.24 -12.63 -10.05
N PRO A 241 14.82 -13.90 -10.23
CA PRO A 241 14.52 -14.43 -11.56
C PRO A 241 13.34 -13.68 -12.19
N GLU A 242 13.33 -13.54 -13.52
CA GLU A 242 12.21 -12.87 -14.20
C GLU A 242 10.87 -13.59 -14.02
N ILE A 243 10.89 -14.91 -13.90
CA ILE A 243 9.70 -15.70 -13.59
C ILE A 243 9.07 -15.27 -12.25
N GLU A 244 9.87 -15.04 -11.23
CA GLU A 244 9.43 -14.56 -9.93
C GLU A 244 8.88 -13.12 -10.01
N MET A 245 9.59 -12.24 -10.72
CA MET A 245 9.16 -10.86 -10.97
C MET A 245 7.76 -10.82 -11.61
N ARG A 246 7.54 -11.63 -12.65
CA ARG A 246 6.27 -11.70 -13.38
C ARG A 246 5.15 -12.38 -12.62
N GLU A 247 5.47 -13.34 -11.75
CA GLU A 247 4.49 -14.09 -10.97
C GLU A 247 4.01 -13.33 -9.72
N TYR A 248 4.90 -12.59 -9.03
CA TYR A 248 4.60 -12.01 -7.72
C TYR A 248 4.65 -10.48 -7.69
N TYR A 249 5.50 -9.81 -8.46
CA TYR A 249 5.74 -8.36 -8.34
C TYR A 249 5.12 -7.52 -9.46
N LEU A 250 4.83 -8.10 -10.61
CA LEU A 250 4.21 -7.39 -11.75
C LEU A 250 2.67 -7.36 -11.73
N PRO A 251 1.95 -8.38 -11.19
CA PRO A 251 0.49 -8.44 -11.30
C PRO A 251 -0.24 -7.26 -10.68
N GLN A 252 0.23 -6.69 -9.57
CA GLN A 252 -0.36 -5.53 -8.91
C GLN A 252 -0.35 -4.30 -9.83
N PHE A 253 0.77 -4.06 -10.48
CA PHE A 253 0.93 -2.95 -11.44
C PHE A 253 0.12 -3.18 -12.72
N ARG A 254 0.03 -4.43 -13.21
CA ARG A 254 -0.82 -4.78 -14.34
C ARG A 254 -2.28 -4.46 -14.07
N GLU A 255 -2.80 -4.83 -12.92
CA GLU A 255 -4.20 -4.53 -12.53
C GLU A 255 -4.39 -3.03 -12.23
N ALA A 256 -3.39 -2.33 -11.70
CA ALA A 256 -3.39 -0.89 -11.51
C ALA A 256 -3.49 -0.12 -12.84
N VAL A 257 -2.73 -0.55 -13.86
CA VAL A 257 -2.82 0.03 -15.22
C VAL A 257 -4.22 -0.20 -15.80
N LYS A 258 -4.77 -1.42 -15.68
CA LYS A 258 -6.15 -1.71 -16.11
C LYS A 258 -7.20 -0.90 -15.34
N ALA A 259 -6.94 -0.59 -14.07
CA ALA A 259 -7.81 0.24 -13.24
C ALA A 259 -7.77 1.73 -13.64
N GLY A 260 -6.81 2.14 -14.47
CA GLY A 260 -6.69 3.49 -15.03
C GLY A 260 -5.76 4.42 -14.26
N ALA A 261 -4.78 3.89 -13.51
CA ALA A 261 -3.80 4.71 -12.78
C ALA A 261 -3.20 5.81 -13.65
N SER A 262 -3.26 7.06 -13.18
CA SER A 262 -2.79 8.23 -13.95
C SER A 262 -1.29 8.39 -13.93
N THR A 263 -0.60 7.94 -12.87
CA THR A 263 0.85 8.09 -12.73
C THR A 263 1.49 6.87 -12.08
N VAL A 264 2.81 6.74 -12.23
CA VAL A 264 3.62 5.70 -11.61
C VAL A 264 4.92 6.30 -11.07
N MET A 265 5.29 5.92 -9.84
CA MET A 265 6.59 6.23 -9.24
C MET A 265 7.47 4.98 -9.29
N ILE A 266 8.73 5.20 -9.65
CA ILE A 266 9.69 4.10 -9.91
C ILE A 266 10.38 3.68 -8.62
N ASN A 267 10.73 2.41 -8.54
CA ASN A 267 11.51 1.79 -7.47
C ASN A 267 12.92 2.42 -7.34
N SER A 268 13.28 2.81 -6.12
CA SER A 268 14.56 3.46 -5.77
C SER A 268 15.77 2.51 -5.70
N SER A 269 15.64 1.24 -6.10
CA SER A 269 16.75 0.29 -6.07
C SER A 269 17.12 -0.22 -7.47
N GLU A 270 18.04 -1.17 -7.52
CA GLU A 270 18.41 -1.89 -8.72
C GLU A 270 17.86 -3.31 -8.70
N ILE A 271 17.54 -3.85 -9.87
CA ILE A 271 17.18 -5.26 -10.07
C ILE A 271 18.27 -5.91 -10.91
N ASN A 272 18.88 -6.98 -10.38
CA ASN A 272 19.94 -7.74 -11.04
C ASN A 272 21.08 -6.84 -11.55
N GLY A 273 21.46 -5.82 -10.76
CA GLY A 273 22.55 -4.90 -11.07
C GLY A 273 22.18 -3.71 -11.96
N VAL A 274 20.90 -3.55 -12.36
CA VAL A 274 20.46 -2.42 -13.18
C VAL A 274 19.48 -1.56 -12.38
N PRO A 275 19.79 -0.28 -12.07
CA PRO A 275 18.84 0.64 -11.46
C PRO A 275 17.56 0.74 -12.28
N VAL A 276 16.41 0.61 -11.64
CA VAL A 276 15.12 0.57 -12.36
C VAL A 276 14.90 1.85 -13.16
N HIS A 277 15.35 3.00 -12.67
CA HIS A 277 15.28 4.30 -13.35
C HIS A 277 16.04 4.35 -14.68
N ALA A 278 17.08 3.53 -14.84
CA ALA A 278 17.87 3.42 -16.08
C ALA A 278 17.49 2.20 -16.95
N SER A 279 16.52 1.40 -16.50
CA SER A 279 16.13 0.17 -17.19
C SER A 279 15.10 0.43 -18.30
N LYS A 280 15.56 0.56 -19.54
CA LYS A 280 14.67 0.63 -20.72
C LYS A 280 13.75 -0.59 -20.81
N TYR A 281 14.25 -1.77 -20.45
CA TYR A 281 13.45 -3.00 -20.42
C TYR A 281 12.24 -2.86 -19.52
N LEU A 282 12.43 -2.44 -18.26
CA LEU A 282 11.32 -2.32 -17.30
C LEU A 282 10.39 -1.15 -17.65
N LEU A 283 10.94 0.03 -17.99
CA LEU A 283 10.15 1.24 -18.19
C LEU A 283 9.50 1.32 -19.58
N THR A 284 10.21 0.90 -20.62
CA THR A 284 9.70 1.00 -22.00
C THR A 284 9.08 -0.32 -22.46
N ASP A 285 9.78 -1.45 -22.33
CA ASP A 285 9.30 -2.68 -22.93
C ASP A 285 8.20 -3.33 -22.09
N ILE A 286 8.34 -3.41 -20.77
CA ILE A 286 7.29 -3.96 -19.89
C ILE A 286 6.21 -2.89 -19.62
N LEU A 287 6.54 -1.78 -18.96
CA LEU A 287 5.53 -0.82 -18.48
C LEU A 287 4.74 -0.19 -19.64
N ARG A 288 5.43 0.34 -20.64
CA ARG A 288 4.77 1.04 -21.75
C ARG A 288 4.16 0.09 -22.78
N LYS A 289 4.95 -0.90 -23.28
CA LYS A 289 4.51 -1.74 -24.41
C LYS A 289 3.70 -2.94 -23.95
N GLU A 290 4.16 -3.71 -22.93
CA GLU A 290 3.44 -4.91 -22.49
C GLU A 290 2.20 -4.56 -21.67
N LEU A 291 2.33 -3.68 -20.65
CA LEU A 291 1.20 -3.29 -19.80
C LEU A 291 0.32 -2.20 -20.42
N GLY A 292 0.80 -1.47 -21.43
CA GLY A 292 0.06 -0.41 -22.11
C GLY A 292 -0.12 0.86 -21.26
N PHE A 293 0.79 1.15 -20.32
CA PHE A 293 0.69 2.33 -19.47
C PHE A 293 0.95 3.62 -20.25
N GLU A 294 -0.03 4.52 -20.31
CA GLU A 294 0.05 5.79 -21.02
C GLU A 294 0.26 7.01 -20.12
N GLY A 295 0.16 6.83 -18.78
CA GLY A 295 0.27 7.90 -17.80
C GLY A 295 1.68 8.45 -17.59
N LEU A 296 1.85 9.34 -16.62
CA LEU A 296 3.11 9.96 -16.25
C LEU A 296 4.00 9.00 -15.45
N VAL A 297 5.29 8.94 -15.80
CA VAL A 297 6.35 8.25 -15.04
C VAL A 297 7.18 9.28 -14.28
N VAL A 298 7.15 9.22 -12.95
CA VAL A 298 7.95 10.07 -12.06
C VAL A 298 9.00 9.23 -11.33
N THR A 299 10.17 9.80 -11.05
CA THR A 299 11.17 9.14 -10.20
C THR A 299 10.74 9.17 -8.73
N ASP A 300 11.40 8.40 -7.90
CA ASP A 300 11.46 8.61 -6.47
C ASP A 300 12.59 9.61 -6.13
N TRP A 301 12.90 9.83 -4.87
CA TRP A 301 13.73 10.88 -4.29
C TRP A 301 15.19 10.83 -4.74
N GLU A 302 15.63 11.82 -5.56
CA GLU A 302 16.99 11.99 -6.10
C GLU A 302 17.52 10.83 -6.96
N ASP A 303 16.67 9.91 -7.43
CA ASP A 303 17.17 8.64 -7.98
C ASP A 303 17.91 8.77 -9.30
N ILE A 304 17.65 9.80 -10.11
CA ILE A 304 18.50 10.08 -11.29
C ILE A 304 19.92 10.46 -10.86
N LYS A 305 20.07 11.28 -9.84
CA LYS A 305 21.38 11.65 -9.28
C LYS A 305 22.10 10.41 -8.75
N ARG A 306 21.36 9.52 -8.09
CA ARG A 306 21.90 8.27 -7.54
C ARG A 306 22.41 7.29 -8.59
N VAL A 307 21.96 7.37 -9.83
CA VAL A 307 22.51 6.56 -10.95
C VAL A 307 24.02 6.86 -11.15
N HIS A 308 24.43 8.11 -10.91
CA HIS A 308 25.86 8.50 -10.88
C HIS A 308 26.48 8.24 -9.51
N ASP A 309 25.96 8.88 -8.44
CA ASP A 309 26.62 8.99 -7.13
C ASP A 309 26.63 7.67 -6.34
N ARG A 310 25.64 6.79 -6.55
CA ARG A 310 25.43 5.59 -5.77
C ARG A 310 25.58 4.30 -6.56
N HIS A 311 24.93 4.22 -7.74
CA HIS A 311 24.96 3.02 -8.57
C HIS A 311 26.17 2.96 -9.50
N ASN A 312 26.84 4.09 -9.75
CA ASN A 312 28.07 4.20 -10.54
C ASN A 312 27.97 3.61 -11.97
N ILE A 313 26.78 3.66 -12.59
CA ILE A 313 26.57 3.19 -13.98
C ILE A 313 26.61 4.33 -15.00
N ALA A 314 26.74 5.58 -14.56
CA ALA A 314 26.97 6.75 -15.36
C ALA A 314 28.26 7.45 -14.88
N ALA A 315 29.16 7.79 -15.79
CA ALA A 315 30.42 8.44 -15.43
C ALA A 315 30.25 9.92 -15.03
N THR A 316 29.15 10.56 -15.46
CA THR A 316 28.82 11.93 -15.13
C THR A 316 27.34 12.09 -14.76
N PRO A 317 26.96 13.13 -13.99
CA PRO A 317 25.56 13.43 -13.71
C PRO A 317 24.71 13.65 -14.98
N ARG A 318 25.27 14.26 -16.03
CA ARG A 318 24.59 14.45 -17.32
C ARG A 318 24.28 13.11 -17.99
N GLU A 319 25.23 12.19 -17.99
CA GLU A 319 25.02 10.83 -18.52
C GLU A 319 23.91 10.11 -17.76
N ALA A 320 23.86 10.24 -16.41
CA ALA A 320 22.77 9.69 -15.60
C ALA A 320 21.40 10.24 -16.01
N VAL A 321 21.30 11.55 -16.24
CA VAL A 321 20.09 12.20 -16.74
C VAL A 321 19.70 11.65 -18.11
N ALA A 322 20.63 11.55 -19.03
CA ALA A 322 20.37 11.05 -20.38
C ALA A 322 19.92 9.57 -20.38
N LEU A 323 20.56 8.71 -19.59
CA LEU A 323 20.18 7.30 -19.43
C LEU A 323 18.73 7.17 -18.92
N CYS A 324 18.38 7.85 -17.85
CA CYS A 324 17.05 7.73 -17.23
C CYS A 324 15.95 8.30 -18.12
N VAL A 325 16.14 9.47 -18.70
CA VAL A 325 15.16 10.08 -19.60
C VAL A 325 14.93 9.21 -20.83
N ASN A 326 16.00 8.67 -21.44
CA ASN A 326 15.89 7.74 -22.58
C ASN A 326 15.30 6.39 -22.21
N ALA A 327 15.43 5.93 -20.97
CA ALA A 327 14.78 4.72 -20.48
C ALA A 327 13.26 4.87 -20.37
N GLY A 328 12.73 6.08 -20.14
CA GLY A 328 11.29 6.33 -20.10
C GLY A 328 10.78 7.23 -18.96
N ILE A 329 11.67 7.88 -18.19
CA ILE A 329 11.29 8.83 -17.13
C ILE A 329 10.73 10.10 -17.76
N ASP A 330 9.56 10.56 -17.28
CA ASP A 330 8.90 11.78 -17.75
C ASP A 330 9.14 12.98 -16.81
N MET A 331 9.23 12.74 -15.51
CA MET A 331 9.46 13.79 -14.51
C MET A 331 10.49 13.34 -13.47
N SER A 332 11.44 14.20 -13.15
CA SER A 332 12.45 13.96 -12.12
C SER A 332 12.09 14.65 -10.81
N MET A 333 11.98 13.85 -9.74
CA MET A 333 11.97 14.36 -8.38
C MET A 333 13.40 14.68 -7.97
N VAL A 334 13.81 15.94 -8.19
CA VAL A 334 15.16 16.46 -7.92
C VAL A 334 15.23 17.26 -6.63
N PRO A 335 14.59 16.86 -5.59
CA PRO A 335 13.97 17.54 -4.47
C PRO A 335 14.58 18.85 -4.01
N SER A 336 15.92 19.00 -4.03
CA SER A 336 16.64 20.06 -3.30
C SER A 336 17.25 21.16 -4.17
N ASP A 337 17.33 20.98 -5.50
CA ASP A 337 18.00 21.89 -6.42
C ASP A 337 17.42 21.87 -7.84
N PHE A 338 18.08 22.52 -8.80
CA PHE A 338 17.67 22.57 -10.20
C PHE A 338 18.65 21.84 -11.14
N SER A 339 19.55 21.02 -10.62
CA SER A 339 20.63 20.38 -11.40
C SER A 339 20.11 19.55 -12.56
N PHE A 340 19.00 18.83 -12.38
CA PHE A 340 18.37 18.07 -13.46
C PHE A 340 17.99 18.96 -14.66
N TYR A 341 17.47 20.17 -14.41
CA TYR A 341 17.08 21.11 -15.44
C TYR A 341 18.27 21.49 -16.34
N ASP A 342 19.36 21.93 -15.72
CA ASP A 342 20.55 22.37 -16.46
C ASP A 342 21.19 21.21 -17.22
N LEU A 343 21.34 20.05 -16.59
CA LEU A 343 21.92 18.84 -17.17
C LEU A 343 21.09 18.27 -18.34
N LEU A 344 19.75 18.31 -18.23
CA LEU A 344 18.89 17.81 -19.32
C LEU A 344 18.92 18.74 -20.52
N ILE A 345 18.96 20.07 -20.34
CA ILE A 345 19.13 21.04 -21.43
C ILE A 345 20.45 20.78 -22.14
N GLU A 346 21.54 20.55 -21.38
CA GLU A 346 22.83 20.24 -21.95
C GLU A 346 22.79 18.90 -22.74
N ALA A 347 22.23 17.85 -22.17
CA ALA A 347 22.10 16.54 -22.82
C ALA A 347 21.32 16.62 -24.15
N VAL A 348 20.27 17.45 -24.22
CA VAL A 348 19.53 17.68 -25.47
C VAL A 348 20.39 18.45 -26.49
N LYS A 349 21.12 19.50 -26.08
CA LYS A 349 22.03 20.25 -26.94
C LYS A 349 23.15 19.38 -27.49
N GLN A 350 23.65 18.43 -26.70
CA GLN A 350 24.66 17.44 -27.09
C GLN A 350 24.08 16.28 -27.92
N LYS A 351 22.75 16.24 -28.17
CA LYS A 351 22.01 15.18 -28.86
C LYS A 351 22.03 13.81 -28.14
N GLU A 352 22.34 13.77 -26.87
CA GLU A 352 22.28 12.56 -26.03
C GLU A 352 20.82 12.18 -25.72
N VAL A 353 19.91 13.17 -25.65
CA VAL A 353 18.47 12.98 -25.53
C VAL A 353 17.77 13.63 -26.73
N PRO A 354 16.98 12.88 -27.53
CA PRO A 354 16.29 13.45 -28.67
C PRO A 354 15.11 14.33 -28.23
N MET A 355 14.86 15.43 -28.97
CA MET A 355 13.72 16.33 -28.69
C MET A 355 12.38 15.60 -28.68
N SER A 356 12.21 14.56 -29.51
CA SER A 356 10.98 13.77 -29.53
C SER A 356 10.70 13.05 -28.20
N ARG A 357 11.75 12.67 -27.43
CA ARG A 357 11.58 12.08 -26.11
C ARG A 357 11.15 13.15 -25.07
N ILE A 358 11.68 14.36 -25.19
CA ILE A 358 11.25 15.50 -24.37
C ILE A 358 9.77 15.83 -24.66
N ASP A 359 9.40 15.91 -25.93
CA ASP A 359 8.01 16.18 -26.34
C ASP A 359 7.03 15.15 -25.84
N ASP A 360 7.42 13.86 -25.86
CA ASP A 360 6.63 12.74 -25.35
C ASP A 360 6.41 12.84 -23.82
N ALA A 361 7.48 13.15 -23.05
CA ALA A 361 7.38 13.36 -21.60
C ALA A 361 6.47 14.55 -21.24
N VAL A 362 6.73 15.69 -21.85
CA VAL A 362 5.96 16.92 -21.59
C VAL A 362 4.51 16.76 -22.00
N LYS A 363 4.22 16.05 -23.10
CA LYS A 363 2.85 15.74 -23.50
C LYS A 363 2.08 15.01 -22.38
N ARG A 364 2.69 13.99 -21.73
CA ARG A 364 2.05 13.27 -20.63
C ARG A 364 1.82 14.17 -19.42
N ILE A 365 2.77 15.02 -19.08
CA ILE A 365 2.63 16.01 -18.00
C ILE A 365 1.47 16.97 -18.29
N LEU A 366 1.39 17.51 -19.50
CA LEU A 366 0.30 18.39 -19.89
C LEU A 366 -1.06 17.68 -19.90
N VAL A 367 -1.12 16.43 -20.40
CA VAL A 367 -2.34 15.59 -20.35
C VAL A 367 -2.84 15.45 -18.91
N LEU A 368 -1.95 15.15 -17.96
CA LEU A 368 -2.32 15.03 -16.55
C LEU A 368 -2.88 16.36 -16.01
N LYS A 369 -2.19 17.48 -16.26
CA LYS A 369 -2.64 18.81 -15.84
C LYS A 369 -4.01 19.20 -16.43
N TYR A 370 -4.28 18.86 -17.70
CA TYR A 370 -5.60 19.06 -18.32
C TYR A 370 -6.68 18.16 -17.69
N LYS A 371 -6.37 16.87 -17.47
CA LYS A 371 -7.30 15.94 -16.81
C LYS A 371 -7.66 16.39 -15.41
N LEU A 372 -6.72 16.97 -14.66
CA LEU A 372 -6.94 17.52 -13.32
C LEU A 372 -7.67 18.87 -13.31
N GLY A 373 -7.98 19.45 -14.48
CA GLY A 373 -8.65 20.74 -14.58
C GLY A 373 -7.80 21.95 -14.16
N LEU A 374 -6.46 21.79 -14.06
CA LEU A 374 -5.57 22.86 -13.61
C LEU A 374 -5.53 24.04 -14.59
N PHE A 375 -5.74 23.82 -15.89
CA PHE A 375 -5.86 24.88 -16.89
C PHE A 375 -7.20 25.62 -16.84
N ASP A 376 -8.24 24.99 -16.25
CA ASP A 376 -9.56 25.61 -16.07
C ASP A 376 -9.59 26.43 -14.76
N ASN A 377 -9.08 25.85 -13.67
CA ASN A 377 -8.91 26.49 -12.36
C ASN A 377 -7.68 25.91 -11.61
N PRO A 378 -6.56 26.65 -11.50
CA PRO A 378 -5.38 26.20 -10.77
C PRO A 378 -5.46 26.42 -9.25
N TYR A 379 -6.46 27.14 -8.76
CA TYR A 379 -6.59 27.55 -7.36
C TYR A 379 -7.30 26.47 -6.51
N PRO A 380 -7.00 26.41 -5.19
CA PRO A 380 -7.81 25.65 -4.24
C PRO A 380 -9.26 26.12 -4.19
N GLU A 381 -10.17 25.20 -3.96
CA GLU A 381 -11.61 25.46 -3.88
C GLU A 381 -11.97 25.84 -2.43
N LYS A 382 -12.21 27.15 -2.17
CA LYS A 382 -12.41 27.67 -0.79
C LYS A 382 -13.57 26.99 -0.05
N GLU A 383 -14.64 26.66 -0.74
CA GLU A 383 -15.81 26.00 -0.17
C GLU A 383 -15.52 24.56 0.26
N ALA A 384 -14.50 23.96 -0.30
CA ALA A 384 -14.11 22.58 0.01
C ALA A 384 -13.52 22.44 1.43
N ILE A 385 -13.05 23.52 2.07
CA ILE A 385 -12.55 23.50 3.46
C ILE A 385 -13.57 22.88 4.41
N ALA A 386 -14.87 23.08 4.19
CA ALA A 386 -15.94 22.48 4.98
C ALA A 386 -16.01 20.94 4.88
N ASN A 387 -15.21 20.31 4.02
CA ASN A 387 -15.14 18.86 3.86
C ASN A 387 -14.04 18.20 4.69
N PHE A 388 -13.29 18.94 5.49
CA PHE A 388 -12.25 18.36 6.36
C PHE A 388 -12.79 17.84 7.68
N GLY A 389 -12.18 16.74 8.17
CA GLY A 389 -12.32 16.23 9.53
C GLY A 389 -13.76 15.96 10.00
N LYS A 390 -14.70 15.73 9.07
CA LYS A 390 -16.11 15.56 9.39
C LYS A 390 -16.35 14.40 10.38
N PRO A 391 -17.39 14.49 11.23
CA PRO A 391 -17.73 13.40 12.16
C PRO A 391 -17.93 12.05 11.47
N GLU A 392 -18.55 12.02 10.29
CA GLU A 392 -18.73 10.79 9.50
C GLU A 392 -17.41 10.19 9.01
N TYR A 393 -16.37 11.01 8.76
CA TYR A 393 -15.04 10.52 8.40
C TYR A 393 -14.33 9.92 9.62
N GLN A 394 -14.50 10.53 10.79
CA GLN A 394 -13.96 9.98 12.05
C GLN A 394 -14.63 8.66 12.42
N GLN A 395 -15.95 8.51 12.17
CA GLN A 395 -16.64 7.25 12.35
C GLN A 395 -16.12 6.18 11.38
N LEU A 396 -15.92 6.54 10.11
CA LEU A 396 -15.35 5.62 9.11
C LEU A 396 -13.92 5.18 9.47
N ALA A 397 -13.13 6.08 10.08
CA ALA A 397 -11.80 5.72 10.60
C ALA A 397 -11.89 4.74 11.77
N LEU A 398 -12.87 4.87 12.65
CA LEU A 398 -13.14 3.91 13.72
C LEU A 398 -13.58 2.56 13.15
N ASP A 399 -14.48 2.54 12.18
CA ASP A 399 -14.95 1.32 11.53
C ASP A 399 -13.78 0.59 10.83
N ALA A 400 -12.88 1.35 10.17
CA ALA A 400 -11.70 0.79 9.53
C ALA A 400 -10.69 0.23 10.55
N ALA A 401 -10.48 0.93 11.66
CA ALA A 401 -9.64 0.44 12.73
C ALA A 401 -10.22 -0.82 13.39
N HIS A 402 -11.53 -0.85 13.64
CA HIS A 402 -12.24 -2.03 14.14
C HIS A 402 -12.03 -3.26 13.25
N GLU A 403 -12.23 -3.12 11.94
CA GLU A 403 -12.14 -4.24 10.99
C GLU A 403 -10.70 -4.70 10.74
N ALA A 404 -9.69 -3.87 11.06
CA ALA A 404 -8.29 -4.25 11.02
C ALA A 404 -7.89 -5.13 12.22
N MET A 405 -8.51 -4.93 13.41
CA MET A 405 -8.15 -5.65 14.64
C MET A 405 -8.19 -7.16 14.44
N THR A 406 -7.05 -7.82 14.66
CA THR A 406 -6.87 -9.26 14.43
C THR A 406 -6.56 -9.96 15.74
N LEU A 407 -7.51 -10.73 16.27
CA LEU A 407 -7.32 -11.51 17.49
C LEU A 407 -6.54 -12.78 17.17
N LEU A 408 -5.28 -12.86 17.64
CA LEU A 408 -4.39 -13.98 17.33
C LEU A 408 -4.52 -15.14 18.32
N LYS A 409 -4.81 -14.82 19.59
CA LYS A 409 -4.92 -15.81 20.66
C LYS A 409 -5.99 -15.39 21.66
N ASN A 410 -6.77 -16.37 22.16
CA ASN A 410 -7.76 -16.15 23.22
C ASN A 410 -7.96 -17.44 24.02
N GLU A 411 -7.02 -17.74 24.93
CA GLU A 411 -7.09 -18.92 25.77
C GLU A 411 -8.24 -18.82 26.80
N THR A 412 -8.97 -19.90 26.96
CA THR A 412 -10.07 -20.02 27.93
C THR A 412 -11.10 -18.88 27.87
N ASN A 413 -11.27 -18.26 26.69
CA ASN A 413 -12.15 -17.10 26.48
C ASN A 413 -11.83 -15.96 27.45
N THR A 414 -10.54 -15.67 27.70
CA THR A 414 -10.09 -14.56 28.54
C THR A 414 -10.60 -13.22 28.04
N LEU A 415 -10.68 -13.04 26.73
CA LEU A 415 -11.32 -11.90 26.07
C LEU A 415 -12.73 -12.26 25.60
N PRO A 416 -13.69 -11.29 25.64
CA PRO A 416 -13.54 -9.93 26.12
C PRO A 416 -13.48 -9.86 27.66
N LEU A 417 -12.73 -8.86 28.16
CA LEU A 417 -12.68 -8.54 29.59
C LEU A 417 -14.01 -7.96 30.07
N SER A 418 -14.29 -8.16 31.35
CA SER A 418 -15.44 -7.50 31.99
C SER A 418 -15.29 -5.98 31.97
N LYS A 419 -16.38 -5.25 31.71
CA LYS A 419 -16.43 -3.78 31.81
C LYS A 419 -16.24 -3.24 33.23
N ASN A 420 -16.29 -4.12 34.24
CA ASN A 420 -16.03 -3.80 35.65
C ASN A 420 -14.64 -4.28 36.10
N ALA A 421 -13.82 -4.84 35.17
CA ALA A 421 -12.50 -5.34 35.52
C ALA A 421 -11.56 -4.22 35.95
N LYS A 422 -10.76 -4.50 36.97
CA LYS A 422 -9.63 -3.66 37.34
C LYS A 422 -8.40 -4.13 36.57
N VAL A 423 -7.77 -3.25 35.81
CA VAL A 423 -6.67 -3.62 34.90
C VAL A 423 -5.40 -2.82 35.17
N LEU A 424 -4.27 -3.47 34.97
CA LEU A 424 -2.97 -2.81 34.84
C LEU A 424 -2.68 -2.62 33.34
N VAL A 425 -2.55 -1.39 32.87
CA VAL A 425 -2.16 -1.06 31.50
C VAL A 425 -0.70 -0.64 31.48
N ALA A 426 0.13 -1.39 30.75
CA ALA A 426 1.57 -1.23 30.76
C ALA A 426 2.18 -1.40 29.34
N GLY A 427 3.44 -1.05 29.18
CA GLY A 427 4.18 -1.15 27.93
C GLY A 427 4.33 0.18 27.19
N PRO A 428 5.33 0.30 26.30
CA PRO A 428 5.68 1.57 25.65
C PRO A 428 4.57 2.12 24.74
N ALA A 429 3.78 1.25 24.13
CA ALA A 429 2.69 1.68 23.26
C ALA A 429 1.43 2.16 24.04
N ALA A 430 1.33 1.91 25.35
CA ALA A 430 0.16 2.28 26.14
C ALA A 430 -0.13 3.79 26.11
N GLN A 431 0.91 4.62 26.04
CA GLN A 431 0.82 6.08 26.05
C GLN A 431 1.39 6.74 24.79
N SER A 432 1.66 5.98 23.72
CA SER A 432 2.17 6.49 22.46
C SER A 432 1.05 6.66 21.44
N ILE A 433 0.90 7.87 20.89
CA ILE A 433 0.01 8.17 19.77
C ILE A 433 0.69 7.78 18.47
N SER A 434 1.99 7.99 18.36
CA SER A 434 2.79 7.67 17.17
C SER A 434 2.73 6.18 16.83
N ALA A 435 2.79 5.29 17.83
CA ALA A 435 2.67 3.84 17.66
C ALA A 435 1.27 3.36 17.24
N LEU A 436 0.28 4.23 17.22
CA LEU A 436 -1.08 3.94 16.73
C LEU A 436 -1.26 4.34 15.26
N ASN A 437 -0.51 5.34 14.79
CA ASN A 437 -0.67 5.91 13.46
C ASN A 437 0.43 5.46 12.47
N GLY A 438 1.65 5.28 12.96
CA GLY A 438 2.79 4.92 12.12
C GLY A 438 3.33 6.09 11.29
N CYS A 439 4.09 5.77 10.27
CA CYS A 439 4.71 6.72 9.34
C CYS A 439 3.70 7.43 8.44
N TRP A 440 4.19 8.45 7.71
CA TRP A 440 3.37 9.23 6.78
C TRP A 440 2.09 9.76 7.44
N SER A 441 2.23 10.31 8.65
CA SER A 441 1.14 10.89 9.41
C SER A 441 1.19 12.43 9.35
N TYR A 442 1.46 13.09 10.47
CA TYR A 442 1.63 14.55 10.53
C TYR A 442 3.08 15.00 10.29
N THR A 443 4.00 14.05 10.31
CA THR A 443 5.39 14.17 9.85
C THR A 443 5.76 12.94 9.02
N TRP A 444 6.87 13.00 8.28
CA TRP A 444 7.35 11.88 7.47
C TRP A 444 7.55 10.60 8.31
N GLN A 445 8.29 10.71 9.42
CA GLN A 445 8.54 9.54 10.28
C GLN A 445 7.35 9.18 11.17
N GLY A 446 6.46 10.12 11.47
CA GLY A 446 5.27 9.92 12.29
C GLY A 446 5.54 9.78 13.79
N LYS A 447 6.80 9.93 14.25
CA LYS A 447 7.18 9.72 15.66
C LYS A 447 7.12 10.97 16.54
N GLU A 448 7.01 12.15 15.95
CA GLU A 448 7.05 13.44 16.62
C GLU A 448 5.66 13.77 17.20
N GLU A 449 5.37 13.27 18.42
CA GLU A 449 4.04 13.32 19.03
C GLU A 449 3.48 14.72 19.29
N GLN A 450 4.33 15.76 19.37
CA GLN A 450 3.89 17.15 19.53
C GLN A 450 3.08 17.70 18.33
N TRP A 451 3.14 17.03 17.16
CA TRP A 451 2.41 17.44 15.96
C TRP A 451 1.05 16.75 15.80
N TYR A 452 0.75 15.77 16.67
CA TYR A 452 -0.56 15.13 16.63
C TYR A 452 -1.63 16.04 17.24
N PRO A 453 -2.85 16.07 16.68
CA PRO A 453 -3.96 16.84 17.23
C PRO A 453 -4.25 16.48 18.69
N ALA A 454 -4.62 17.48 19.48
CA ALA A 454 -4.87 17.32 20.93
C ALA A 454 -6.05 16.37 21.26
N ASP A 455 -6.93 16.09 20.28
CA ASP A 455 -8.04 15.13 20.41
C ASP A 455 -7.61 13.68 20.13
N SER A 456 -6.36 13.43 19.73
CA SER A 456 -5.80 12.09 19.58
C SER A 456 -5.69 11.40 20.95
N LYS A 457 -6.10 10.14 21.01
CA LYS A 457 -6.15 9.38 22.28
C LYS A 457 -5.22 8.19 22.26
N THR A 458 -4.49 8.01 23.36
CA THR A 458 -3.68 6.82 23.60
C THR A 458 -4.53 5.63 24.03
N ILE A 459 -3.95 4.41 24.01
CA ILE A 459 -4.63 3.21 24.53
C ILE A 459 -5.01 3.39 26.00
N LEU A 460 -4.09 3.91 26.82
CA LEU A 460 -4.34 4.15 28.24
C LEU A 460 -5.51 5.11 28.46
N GLN A 461 -5.55 6.22 27.71
CA GLN A 461 -6.62 7.21 27.84
C GLN A 461 -7.99 6.62 27.47
N THR A 462 -8.06 5.82 26.40
CA THR A 462 -9.32 5.21 25.94
C THR A 462 -9.81 4.14 26.91
N ILE A 463 -8.91 3.29 27.44
CA ILE A 463 -9.26 2.30 28.47
C ILE A 463 -9.71 3.00 29.77
N THR A 464 -9.01 4.07 30.17
CA THR A 464 -9.39 4.85 31.38
C THR A 464 -10.76 5.51 31.21
N ALA A 465 -11.04 6.06 30.02
CA ALA A 465 -12.36 6.62 29.74
C ALA A 465 -13.49 5.57 29.78
N LYS A 466 -13.20 4.33 29.37
CA LYS A 466 -14.15 3.22 29.31
C LYS A 466 -14.44 2.62 30.72
N LEU A 467 -13.41 2.42 31.53
CA LEU A 467 -13.53 1.72 32.84
C LEU A 467 -13.65 2.67 34.05
N GLY A 468 -13.29 3.94 33.86
CA GLY A 468 -13.10 4.88 34.96
C GLY A 468 -11.71 4.76 35.62
N ALA A 469 -11.15 5.88 36.06
CA ALA A 469 -9.79 5.95 36.60
C ALA A 469 -9.54 5.05 37.84
N ALA A 470 -10.56 4.74 38.62
CA ALA A 470 -10.45 3.85 39.77
C ALA A 470 -10.14 2.39 39.42
N ASN A 471 -10.46 1.98 38.20
CA ASN A 471 -10.27 0.62 37.69
C ASN A 471 -9.04 0.46 36.81
N VAL A 472 -8.24 1.51 36.59
CA VAL A 472 -7.06 1.48 35.74
C VAL A 472 -5.83 1.86 36.55
N VAL A 473 -4.87 0.94 36.59
CA VAL A 473 -3.53 1.15 37.16
C VAL A 473 -2.53 1.22 36.03
N THR A 474 -1.50 2.03 36.15
CA THR A 474 -0.38 2.08 35.19
C THR A 474 0.95 2.24 35.92
N THR A 475 2.01 1.65 35.40
CA THR A 475 3.38 1.73 35.94
C THR A 475 4.39 2.26 34.92
N THR A 476 3.96 2.60 33.72
CA THR A 476 4.87 2.79 32.60
C THR A 476 5.33 4.22 32.42
N GLY A 477 6.60 4.31 31.94
CA GLY A 477 7.19 5.52 31.37
C GLY A 477 6.50 5.96 30.06
N LYS A 478 6.96 7.07 29.50
CA LYS A 478 6.36 7.71 28.32
C LYS A 478 6.95 7.13 27.02
N GLY A 479 6.17 6.29 26.32
CA GLY A 479 6.45 5.89 24.95
C GLY A 479 7.78 5.12 24.73
N PHE A 480 8.19 5.02 23.46
CA PHE A 480 9.37 4.26 23.02
C PHE A 480 10.70 5.01 23.18
N ASP A 481 10.70 6.33 23.34
CA ASP A 481 11.90 7.15 23.41
C ASP A 481 12.62 7.12 24.78
N ASN A 482 11.95 6.58 25.79
CA ASN A 482 12.55 6.35 27.10
C ASN A 482 12.83 4.86 27.26
N PRO A 483 14.08 4.45 27.59
CA PRO A 483 14.33 3.07 27.95
C PRO A 483 13.33 2.69 29.06
N LEU A 484 12.70 1.56 28.90
CA LEU A 484 11.80 1.00 29.90
C LEU A 484 12.57 0.84 31.21
N ASN A 485 12.59 1.85 32.04
CA ASN A 485 13.03 1.76 33.43
C ASN A 485 11.97 0.93 34.16
N TYR A 486 12.04 -0.38 33.93
CA TYR A 486 11.16 -1.33 34.55
C TYR A 486 11.61 -1.58 35.98
N ASP A 487 10.83 -1.08 36.93
CA ASP A 487 10.93 -1.47 38.34
C ASP A 487 10.06 -2.71 38.56
N ALA A 488 10.71 -3.87 38.68
CA ALA A 488 10.03 -5.15 38.88
C ALA A 488 9.17 -5.17 40.15
N ALA A 489 9.63 -4.53 41.23
CA ALA A 489 8.91 -4.48 42.50
C ALA A 489 7.65 -3.58 42.39
N ALA A 490 7.79 -2.40 41.78
CA ALA A 490 6.67 -1.51 41.52
C ALA A 490 5.63 -2.15 40.59
N PHE A 491 6.07 -2.86 39.56
CA PHE A 491 5.19 -3.58 38.64
C PHE A 491 4.42 -4.70 39.37
N THR A 492 5.12 -5.54 40.15
CA THR A 492 4.50 -6.62 40.94
C THR A 492 3.48 -6.06 41.94
N THR A 493 3.82 -4.94 42.57
CA THR A 493 2.90 -4.25 43.53
C THR A 493 1.65 -3.75 42.79
N ALA A 494 1.81 -3.13 41.62
CA ALA A 494 0.67 -2.62 40.84
C ALA A 494 -0.22 -3.78 40.33
N ALA A 495 0.36 -4.92 39.97
CA ALA A 495 -0.34 -6.11 39.48
C ALA A 495 -1.10 -6.86 40.61
N ALA A 496 -0.78 -6.65 41.88
CA ALA A 496 -1.34 -7.43 42.99
C ALA A 496 -2.87 -7.34 43.04
N ASN A 497 -3.44 -6.15 42.81
CA ASN A 497 -4.86 -5.85 43.01
C ASN A 497 -5.62 -5.60 41.69
N VAL A 498 -5.22 -6.22 40.58
CA VAL A 498 -5.91 -6.17 39.30
C VAL A 498 -6.41 -7.54 38.84
N ASP A 499 -7.41 -7.56 38.01
CA ASP A 499 -7.97 -8.78 37.42
C ASP A 499 -7.19 -9.28 36.24
N ALA A 500 -6.61 -8.36 35.45
CA ALA A 500 -5.82 -8.66 34.27
C ALA A 500 -4.76 -7.57 33.98
N ILE A 501 -3.75 -7.95 33.19
CA ILE A 501 -2.72 -7.04 32.69
C ILE A 501 -2.92 -6.87 31.18
N ILE A 502 -3.04 -5.63 30.73
CA ILE A 502 -3.04 -5.27 29.30
C ILE A 502 -1.65 -4.73 28.99
N LEU A 503 -0.89 -5.49 28.22
CA LEU A 503 0.50 -5.20 27.88
C LEU A 503 0.59 -4.71 26.44
N CYS A 504 0.90 -3.43 26.24
CA CYS A 504 0.96 -2.78 24.94
C CYS A 504 2.40 -2.70 24.46
N LEU A 505 2.78 -3.60 23.55
CA LEU A 505 4.12 -3.74 23.01
C LEU A 505 4.13 -3.51 21.49
N GLY A 506 5.32 -3.43 20.89
CA GLY A 506 5.48 -3.33 19.45
C GLY A 506 6.60 -2.39 19.03
N GLU A 507 6.31 -1.57 18.02
CA GLU A 507 7.24 -0.64 17.39
C GLU A 507 6.74 0.81 17.47
N ASN A 508 7.70 1.76 17.57
CA ASN A 508 7.39 3.16 17.28
C ASN A 508 7.24 3.35 15.77
N ALA A 509 6.67 4.49 15.34
CA ALA A 509 6.57 4.88 13.95
C ALA A 509 7.96 5.03 13.28
N TYR A 510 8.05 4.64 12.03
CA TYR A 510 9.22 4.82 11.16
C TYR A 510 8.79 4.79 9.70
N ALA A 511 9.53 5.47 8.82
CA ALA A 511 9.40 5.39 7.37
C ALA A 511 10.76 5.10 6.73
N GLU A 512 10.79 4.33 5.64
CA GLU A 512 11.95 4.16 4.76
C GLU A 512 13.25 3.73 5.49
N SER A 513 14.42 4.24 5.08
CA SER A 513 15.73 3.86 5.63
C SER A 513 15.89 4.01 7.15
N PRO A 514 15.30 5.01 7.82
CA PRO A 514 15.26 5.04 9.29
C PRO A 514 14.61 3.84 9.96
N GLY A 515 13.72 3.14 9.26
CA GLY A 515 13.11 1.89 9.71
C GLY A 515 13.92 0.62 9.42
N ASN A 516 15.14 0.71 8.90
CA ASN A 516 16.01 -0.44 8.66
C ASN A 516 16.42 -1.11 9.96
N ILE A 517 16.31 -2.43 10.01
CA ILE A 517 16.66 -3.28 11.16
C ILE A 517 17.60 -4.41 10.73
N ALA A 518 18.25 -5.06 11.70
CA ALA A 518 19.11 -6.21 11.45
C ALA A 518 18.33 -7.53 11.52
N ASP A 519 17.33 -7.60 12.40
CA ASP A 519 16.47 -8.76 12.60
C ASP A 519 15.06 -8.32 13.07
N LEU A 520 14.15 -9.28 13.22
CA LEU A 520 12.79 -9.05 13.68
C LEU A 520 12.62 -9.23 15.20
N ALA A 521 13.69 -9.36 15.98
CA ALA A 521 13.58 -9.51 17.43
C ALA A 521 12.82 -8.31 18.05
N LEU A 522 11.86 -8.60 18.91
CA LEU A 522 11.26 -7.58 19.76
C LEU A 522 12.32 -7.07 20.75
N ASP A 523 12.28 -5.78 21.09
CA ASP A 523 13.21 -5.19 22.04
C ASP A 523 13.27 -5.99 23.34
N GLU A 524 14.51 -6.25 23.83
CA GLU A 524 14.74 -7.12 24.98
C GLU A 524 14.09 -6.64 26.28
N ASN A 525 13.93 -5.33 26.46
CA ASN A 525 13.24 -4.77 27.61
C ASN A 525 11.72 -5.01 27.53
N GLN A 526 11.15 -5.00 26.31
CA GLN A 526 9.76 -5.38 26.10
C GLN A 526 9.54 -6.88 26.38
N VAL A 527 10.48 -7.74 25.97
CA VAL A 527 10.45 -9.17 26.29
C VAL A 527 10.57 -9.40 27.80
N ALA A 528 11.48 -8.69 28.47
CA ALA A 528 11.64 -8.76 29.94
C ALA A 528 10.37 -8.32 30.67
N LEU A 529 9.73 -7.23 30.23
CA LEU A 529 8.46 -6.75 30.78
C LEU A 529 7.35 -7.79 30.61
N ALA A 530 7.24 -8.43 29.46
CA ALA A 530 6.25 -9.48 29.20
C ALA A 530 6.45 -10.71 30.12
N LYS A 531 7.68 -11.14 30.31
CA LYS A 531 8.03 -12.24 31.23
C LYS A 531 7.68 -11.89 32.68
N ALA A 532 7.94 -10.65 33.08
CA ALA A 532 7.60 -10.19 34.42
C ALA A 532 6.09 -10.09 34.63
N ALA A 533 5.36 -9.61 33.62
CA ALA A 533 3.90 -9.61 33.66
C ALA A 533 3.34 -11.04 33.84
N ALA A 534 3.86 -12.01 33.10
CA ALA A 534 3.48 -13.41 33.23
C ALA A 534 3.81 -13.99 34.62
N ALA A 535 4.96 -13.63 35.19
CA ALA A 535 5.39 -14.10 36.51
C ALA A 535 4.46 -13.65 37.67
N THR A 536 3.60 -12.64 37.45
CA THR A 536 2.58 -12.22 38.44
C THR A 536 1.46 -13.24 38.63
N GLY A 537 1.31 -14.21 37.73
CA GLY A 537 0.20 -15.17 37.70
C GLY A 537 -1.14 -14.59 37.25
N LYS A 538 -1.22 -13.30 36.92
CA LYS A 538 -2.43 -12.67 36.39
C LYS A 538 -2.58 -12.97 34.90
N PRO A 539 -3.82 -13.03 34.37
CA PRO A 539 -4.02 -13.11 32.92
C PRO A 539 -3.36 -11.91 32.22
N VAL A 540 -2.49 -12.19 31.25
CA VAL A 540 -1.82 -11.17 30.43
C VAL A 540 -2.42 -11.14 29.04
N ILE A 541 -2.91 -9.99 28.63
CA ILE A 541 -3.38 -9.70 27.28
C ILE A 541 -2.33 -8.83 26.58
N LEU A 542 -1.74 -9.36 25.51
CA LEU A 542 -0.77 -8.65 24.68
C LEU A 542 -1.48 -7.90 23.58
N VAL A 543 -1.28 -6.59 23.50
CA VAL A 543 -1.70 -5.72 22.38
C VAL A 543 -0.45 -5.34 21.60
N LEU A 544 -0.39 -5.75 20.34
CA LEU A 544 0.73 -5.50 19.43
C LEU A 544 0.40 -4.32 18.51
N THR A 545 1.15 -3.24 18.66
CA THR A 545 1.13 -2.09 17.74
C THR A 545 2.39 -2.15 16.88
N GLU A 546 2.28 -2.79 15.73
CA GLU A 546 3.42 -3.13 14.87
C GLU A 546 3.14 -2.79 13.42
N GLY A 547 4.12 -2.18 12.74
CA GLY A 547 4.09 -2.03 11.29
C GLY A 547 4.41 -3.33 10.56
N ARG A 548 5.25 -4.17 11.15
CA ARG A 548 5.68 -5.49 10.66
C ARG A 548 5.76 -6.48 11.83
N PRO A 549 5.64 -7.81 11.60
CA PRO A 549 5.70 -8.78 12.69
C PRO A 549 7.06 -8.77 13.38
N ARG A 550 7.05 -8.69 14.72
CA ARG A 550 8.24 -8.85 15.56
C ARG A 550 8.19 -10.21 16.25
N PHE A 551 9.35 -10.87 16.46
CA PHE A 551 9.36 -12.18 17.10
C PHE A 551 8.85 -12.10 18.53
N ILE A 552 7.71 -12.74 18.77
CA ILE A 552 7.09 -12.89 20.10
C ILE A 552 7.11 -14.34 20.59
N THR A 553 7.78 -15.25 19.89
CA THR A 553 7.83 -16.69 20.19
C THR A 553 8.23 -16.98 21.64
N ALA A 554 9.14 -16.18 22.21
CA ALA A 554 9.61 -16.35 23.58
C ALA A 554 8.58 -15.96 24.67
N ILE A 555 7.56 -15.19 24.32
CA ILE A 555 6.55 -14.67 25.26
C ILE A 555 5.14 -15.17 24.93
N GLU A 556 4.86 -15.54 23.68
CA GLU A 556 3.54 -15.99 23.22
C GLU A 556 2.90 -17.06 24.10
N PRO A 557 3.63 -18.14 24.54
CA PRO A 557 3.01 -19.21 25.34
C PRO A 557 2.44 -18.73 26.70
N GLN A 558 2.94 -17.60 27.20
CA GLN A 558 2.57 -17.05 28.50
C GLN A 558 1.40 -16.05 28.41
N MET A 559 1.01 -15.64 27.20
CA MET A 559 -0.08 -14.69 26.98
C MET A 559 -1.43 -15.40 26.90
N LYS A 560 -2.43 -14.90 27.62
CA LYS A 560 -3.80 -15.44 27.59
C LYS A 560 -4.63 -14.91 26.44
N GLY A 561 -4.33 -13.71 25.96
CA GLY A 561 -4.90 -13.11 24.77
C GLY A 561 -3.82 -12.35 23.99
N ILE A 562 -3.90 -12.34 22.66
CA ILE A 562 -3.01 -11.57 21.78
C ILE A 562 -3.86 -10.87 20.72
N LEU A 563 -3.82 -9.55 20.72
CA LEU A 563 -4.49 -8.69 19.73
C LEU A 563 -3.45 -7.97 18.89
N MET A 564 -3.42 -8.26 17.59
CA MET A 564 -2.65 -7.49 16.62
C MET A 564 -3.45 -6.27 16.20
N ALA A 565 -2.97 -5.09 16.56
CA ALA A 565 -3.64 -3.82 16.32
C ALA A 565 -3.06 -3.05 15.12
N TYR A 566 -1.90 -3.46 14.60
CA TYR A 566 -1.17 -2.76 13.54
C TYR A 566 -0.92 -1.28 13.89
N TRP A 567 -0.71 -0.45 12.88
CA TRP A 567 -0.83 1.01 12.93
C TRP A 567 -2.17 1.39 12.29
N SER A 568 -3.22 1.40 13.11
CA SER A 568 -4.60 1.49 12.62
C SER A 568 -5.18 2.91 12.58
N GLY A 569 -4.30 3.95 12.65
CA GLY A 569 -4.68 5.34 12.43
C GLY A 569 -5.25 6.03 13.67
N LYS A 570 -5.86 7.20 13.45
CA LYS A 570 -6.31 8.13 14.51
C LYS A 570 -7.26 7.50 15.55
N LYS A 571 -8.02 6.47 15.16
CA LYS A 571 -9.04 5.82 16.00
C LYS A 571 -8.62 4.47 16.59
N SER A 572 -7.32 4.14 16.51
CA SER A 572 -6.81 2.85 17.02
C SER A 572 -7.05 2.63 18.48
N GLY A 573 -6.88 3.66 19.33
CA GLY A 573 -7.06 3.54 20.77
C GLY A 573 -8.49 3.13 21.14
N GLU A 574 -9.49 3.76 20.51
CA GLU A 574 -10.90 3.45 20.68
C GLU A 574 -11.20 2.03 20.19
N ALA A 575 -10.73 1.65 19.00
CA ALA A 575 -10.95 0.33 18.43
C ALA A 575 -10.33 -0.79 19.29
N ILE A 576 -9.12 -0.60 19.81
CA ILE A 576 -8.47 -1.55 20.74
C ILE A 576 -9.33 -1.73 21.99
N ALA A 577 -9.76 -0.63 22.63
CA ALA A 577 -10.57 -0.70 23.83
C ALA A 577 -11.93 -1.38 23.57
N ASP A 578 -12.58 -1.11 22.43
CA ASP A 578 -13.86 -1.72 22.08
C ASP A 578 -13.73 -3.24 21.87
N VAL A 579 -12.65 -3.69 21.27
CA VAL A 579 -12.36 -5.12 21.14
C VAL A 579 -12.06 -5.74 22.50
N LEU A 580 -11.16 -5.16 23.29
CA LEU A 580 -10.75 -5.72 24.60
C LEU A 580 -11.95 -5.91 25.57
N PHE A 581 -12.94 -5.02 25.51
CA PHE A 581 -14.10 -5.05 26.41
C PHE A 581 -15.41 -5.51 25.73
N GLY A 582 -15.33 -6.00 24.50
CA GLY A 582 -16.41 -6.71 23.80
C GLY A 582 -17.50 -5.83 23.19
N ASP A 583 -17.27 -4.53 23.04
CA ASP A 583 -18.16 -3.64 22.29
C ASP A 583 -18.04 -3.88 20.77
N TYR A 584 -16.92 -4.41 20.33
CA TYR A 584 -16.69 -4.87 18.96
C TYR A 584 -16.17 -6.32 18.93
N ASN A 585 -16.73 -7.14 18.05
CA ASN A 585 -16.28 -8.52 17.83
C ASN A 585 -15.18 -8.54 16.76
N PRO A 586 -13.91 -8.90 17.09
CA PRO A 586 -12.80 -8.87 16.13
C PRO A 586 -13.05 -9.82 14.96
N ASN A 587 -12.61 -9.39 13.77
CA ASN A 587 -12.84 -10.13 12.52
C ASN A 587 -11.73 -9.95 11.49
N GLY A 588 -10.64 -9.28 11.84
CA GLY A 588 -9.46 -9.15 11.01
C GLY A 588 -8.78 -10.49 10.74
N LYS A 589 -8.06 -10.59 9.61
CA LYS A 589 -7.29 -11.76 9.20
C LYS A 589 -5.88 -11.36 8.84
N LEU A 590 -4.86 -12.05 9.41
CA LEU A 590 -3.46 -11.75 9.10
C LEU A 590 -3.21 -11.69 7.59
N PRO A 591 -2.65 -10.60 7.07
CA PRO A 591 -2.29 -10.49 5.66
C PRO A 591 -0.87 -11.00 5.36
N PHE A 592 -0.25 -11.67 6.30
CA PHE A 592 1.08 -12.29 6.23
C PHE A 592 1.18 -13.50 7.16
N SER A 593 2.11 -14.39 6.84
CA SER A 593 2.54 -15.46 7.76
C SER A 593 3.39 -14.85 8.88
N TYR A 594 2.97 -14.99 10.13
CA TYR A 594 3.69 -14.42 11.29
C TYR A 594 4.87 -15.33 11.65
N PRO A 595 6.13 -14.93 11.47
CA PRO A 595 7.26 -15.82 11.59
C PRO A 595 7.62 -16.11 13.05
N ARG A 596 8.17 -17.32 13.33
CA ARG A 596 8.71 -17.68 14.63
C ARG A 596 10.15 -17.22 14.82
N SER A 597 10.92 -17.25 13.75
CA SER A 597 12.34 -16.93 13.73
C SER A 597 12.79 -16.48 12.35
N MET A 598 14.01 -15.97 12.23
CA MET A 598 14.58 -15.55 10.93
C MET A 598 14.68 -16.68 9.90
N GLY A 599 14.91 -17.92 10.36
CA GLY A 599 15.00 -19.08 9.47
C GLY A 599 13.65 -19.61 8.98
N GLU A 600 12.54 -19.06 9.48
CA GLU A 600 11.17 -19.53 9.20
C GLU A 600 10.32 -18.45 8.53
N ILE A 601 10.94 -17.56 7.76
CA ILE A 601 10.21 -16.59 6.90
C ILE A 601 9.82 -17.31 5.61
N VAL A 602 8.72 -18.06 5.67
CA VAL A 602 8.16 -18.83 4.55
C VAL A 602 6.72 -18.37 4.31
N MET A 603 6.37 -18.10 3.06
CA MET A 603 5.06 -17.60 2.69
C MET A 603 3.99 -18.71 2.69
N TYR A 604 2.73 -18.32 2.87
CA TYR A 604 1.62 -19.28 2.87
C TYR A 604 1.47 -20.02 1.53
N ASP A 605 1.87 -19.39 0.42
CA ASP A 605 1.82 -19.93 -0.94
C ASP A 605 3.10 -20.67 -1.36
N ARG A 606 3.82 -21.20 -0.39
CA ARG A 606 5.08 -21.97 -0.51
C ARG A 606 5.03 -23.10 -1.52
N LYS A 607 6.20 -23.62 -1.86
CA LYS A 607 6.35 -24.83 -2.69
C LYS A 607 6.24 -26.11 -1.83
N PRO A 608 5.87 -27.28 -2.43
CA PRO A 608 5.81 -28.55 -1.69
C PRO A 608 7.11 -28.93 -0.98
N THR A 609 8.26 -28.56 -1.54
CA THR A 609 9.57 -28.80 -0.94
C THR A 609 9.82 -28.02 0.35
N GLU A 610 9.15 -26.90 0.54
CA GLU A 610 9.17 -26.11 1.77
C GLU A 610 8.17 -26.64 2.82
N GLU A 611 7.33 -27.63 2.47
CA GLU A 611 6.42 -28.33 3.37
C GLU A 611 7.05 -29.59 3.98
N ILE A 612 8.08 -30.15 3.34
CA ILE A 612 8.71 -31.40 3.77
C ILE A 612 9.42 -31.16 5.09
N ARG A 613 8.96 -31.85 6.13
CA ARG A 613 9.62 -31.95 7.43
C ARG A 613 10.56 -33.15 7.42
N GLU A 614 11.82 -32.95 7.08
CA GLU A 614 12.83 -33.99 7.27
C GLU A 614 13.24 -34.00 8.74
N VAL A 615 12.86 -35.02 9.44
CA VAL A 615 13.25 -35.24 10.84
C VAL A 615 14.58 -36.01 10.84
N PHE A 616 15.70 -35.30 10.94
CA PHE A 616 17.01 -35.92 11.11
C PHE A 616 17.37 -36.16 12.58
N ASN A 617 16.75 -35.51 13.52
CA ASN A 617 16.71 -35.72 14.97
C ASN A 617 15.46 -34.99 15.49
N ASP A 618 15.01 -35.34 16.68
CA ASP A 618 13.75 -34.85 17.27
C ASP A 618 13.60 -33.31 17.40
N ASP A 619 14.67 -32.53 17.10
CA ASP A 619 14.72 -31.09 17.31
C ASP A 619 14.83 -30.22 16.01
N ILE A 620 14.90 -30.82 14.81
CA ILE A 620 15.05 -30.07 13.57
C ILE A 620 13.70 -30.03 12.82
N HIS A 621 13.01 -28.91 12.91
CA HIS A 621 11.84 -28.59 12.09
C HIS A 621 12.28 -27.90 10.81
N THR A 622 12.12 -28.57 9.68
CA THR A 622 12.24 -27.95 8.34
C THR A 622 10.84 -27.78 7.77
N GLY A 623 10.57 -26.64 7.14
CA GLY A 623 9.29 -26.39 6.44
C GLY A 623 8.46 -25.24 7.03
N TYR A 624 7.26 -25.09 6.51
CA TYR A 624 6.33 -24.02 6.91
C TYR A 624 5.81 -24.23 8.34
N ASN A 625 6.24 -23.37 9.24
CA ASN A 625 5.88 -23.41 10.66
C ASN A 625 5.77 -22.01 11.26
N PRO A 626 4.88 -21.15 10.74
CA PRO A 626 4.70 -19.81 11.27
C PRO A 626 4.14 -19.85 12.69
N LEU A 627 4.33 -18.79 13.46
CA LEU A 627 3.68 -18.64 14.76
C LEU A 627 2.15 -18.52 14.59
N PHE A 628 1.71 -17.77 13.60
CA PHE A 628 0.33 -17.70 13.12
C PHE A 628 0.31 -17.70 11.59
N GLU A 629 -0.59 -18.50 11.01
CA GLU A 629 -0.68 -18.63 9.56
C GLU A 629 -1.27 -17.36 8.91
N PHE A 630 -0.95 -17.13 7.64
CA PHE A 630 -1.71 -16.21 6.77
C PHE A 630 -3.21 -16.54 6.81
N GLY A 631 -4.04 -15.52 6.95
CA GLY A 631 -5.51 -15.68 7.10
C GLY A 631 -5.95 -16.03 8.52
N HIS A 632 -5.02 -16.22 9.47
CA HIS A 632 -5.37 -16.44 10.87
C HIS A 632 -6.02 -15.20 11.49
N GLY A 633 -7.02 -15.42 12.32
CA GLY A 633 -7.71 -14.41 13.10
C GLY A 633 -8.96 -15.02 13.75
N LEU A 634 -9.07 -14.84 15.06
CA LEU A 634 -10.16 -15.36 15.89
C LEU A 634 -11.31 -14.35 15.98
N SER A 635 -12.43 -14.82 16.51
CA SER A 635 -13.62 -14.02 16.81
C SER A 635 -14.14 -14.42 18.19
N TYR A 636 -15.01 -13.59 18.78
CA TYR A 636 -15.75 -13.94 20.01
C TYR A 636 -16.95 -14.85 19.73
N THR A 637 -17.12 -15.28 18.48
CA THR A 637 -18.07 -16.33 18.06
C THR A 637 -17.35 -17.39 17.23
N SER A 638 -18.01 -18.46 16.85
CA SER A 638 -17.44 -19.59 16.10
C SER A 638 -18.18 -19.77 14.78
N PHE A 639 -17.45 -20.19 13.74
CA PHE A 639 -18.02 -20.44 12.42
C PHE A 639 -17.70 -21.85 11.96
N GLU A 640 -18.70 -22.51 11.36
CA GLU A 640 -18.59 -23.86 10.80
C GLU A 640 -18.86 -23.81 9.30
N TYR A 641 -18.05 -24.55 8.54
CA TYR A 641 -18.18 -24.69 7.10
C TYR A 641 -18.79 -26.03 6.75
N SER A 642 -19.73 -26.03 5.80
CA SER A 642 -20.37 -27.25 5.29
C SER A 642 -20.75 -27.10 3.81
N ASP A 643 -21.09 -28.23 3.17
CA ASP A 643 -21.70 -28.30 1.82
C ASP A 643 -20.91 -27.55 0.71
N ILE A 644 -19.58 -27.76 0.62
CA ILE A 644 -18.83 -27.26 -0.54
C ILE A 644 -19.32 -27.95 -1.83
N LYS A 645 -19.72 -27.18 -2.84
CA LYS A 645 -20.22 -27.68 -4.12
C LYS A 645 -19.59 -26.93 -5.28
N LEU A 646 -19.30 -27.68 -6.34
CA LEU A 646 -18.83 -27.15 -7.63
C LEU A 646 -19.95 -27.28 -8.66
N SER A 647 -20.10 -26.31 -9.55
CA SER A 647 -21.05 -26.35 -10.66
C SER A 647 -20.72 -27.46 -11.67
N THR A 648 -19.46 -27.88 -11.76
CA THR A 648 -18.97 -28.97 -12.59
C THR A 648 -17.68 -29.55 -12.03
N ALA A 649 -17.41 -30.82 -12.27
CA ALA A 649 -16.12 -31.45 -12.03
C ALA A 649 -15.16 -31.32 -13.25
N GLN A 650 -15.65 -30.77 -14.38
CA GLN A 650 -14.91 -30.64 -15.64
C GLN A 650 -15.03 -29.21 -16.14
N LEU A 651 -14.03 -28.36 -15.82
CA LEU A 651 -13.94 -26.98 -16.31
C LEU A 651 -13.36 -26.97 -17.73
N LYS A 652 -13.96 -26.23 -18.67
CA LYS A 652 -13.53 -26.23 -20.08
C LYS A 652 -13.31 -24.80 -20.60
N GLY A 653 -12.17 -24.59 -21.23
CA GLY A 653 -11.87 -23.35 -21.94
C GLY A 653 -12.05 -22.11 -21.08
N ASN A 654 -12.87 -21.16 -21.51
CA ASN A 654 -13.13 -19.90 -20.78
C ASN A 654 -14.37 -19.96 -19.86
N ALA A 655 -14.92 -21.14 -19.58
CA ALA A 655 -16.08 -21.26 -18.69
C ALA A 655 -15.73 -20.84 -17.25
N ASN A 656 -16.75 -20.43 -16.51
CA ASN A 656 -16.63 -20.15 -15.08
C ASN A 656 -16.99 -21.39 -14.27
N LEU A 657 -16.22 -21.67 -13.23
CA LEU A 657 -16.54 -22.64 -12.20
C LEU A 657 -17.18 -21.89 -11.02
N ALA A 658 -18.49 -22.11 -10.82
CA ALA A 658 -19.15 -21.62 -9.62
C ALA A 658 -18.89 -22.58 -8.46
N ILE A 659 -18.56 -22.00 -7.30
CA ILE A 659 -18.23 -22.71 -6.07
C ILE A 659 -19.12 -22.15 -4.97
N THR A 660 -19.85 -23.02 -4.25
CA THR A 660 -20.68 -22.60 -3.12
C THR A 660 -20.28 -23.33 -1.86
N VAL A 661 -20.44 -22.66 -0.73
CA VAL A 661 -20.19 -23.23 0.60
C VAL A 661 -21.21 -22.65 1.58
N LYS A 662 -21.67 -23.41 2.54
CA LYS A 662 -22.44 -22.89 3.68
C LYS A 662 -21.53 -22.53 4.82
N VAL A 663 -21.80 -21.38 5.44
CA VAL A 663 -21.12 -20.91 6.65
C VAL A 663 -22.16 -20.63 7.71
N LYS A 664 -22.01 -21.25 8.88
CA LYS A 664 -22.91 -21.10 10.03
C LYS A 664 -22.15 -20.42 11.18
N ASN A 665 -22.78 -19.43 11.78
CA ASN A 665 -22.33 -18.93 13.09
C ASN A 665 -22.86 -19.88 14.17
N THR A 666 -21.97 -20.62 14.83
CA THR A 666 -22.33 -21.62 15.86
C THR A 666 -22.23 -21.07 17.28
N GLY A 667 -21.78 -19.82 17.44
CA GLY A 667 -21.68 -19.18 18.75
C GLY A 667 -22.92 -18.38 19.12
N ALA A 668 -22.83 -17.68 20.24
CA ALA A 668 -23.93 -16.92 20.84
C ALA A 668 -23.89 -15.40 20.55
N ARG A 669 -22.96 -14.95 19.70
CA ARG A 669 -22.79 -13.53 19.32
C ARG A 669 -22.84 -13.39 17.81
N ASP A 670 -23.36 -12.27 17.35
CA ASP A 670 -23.25 -11.88 15.95
C ASP A 670 -21.78 -11.65 15.59
N GLY A 671 -21.40 -11.91 14.36
CA GLY A 671 -20.03 -11.73 13.93
C GLY A 671 -19.88 -11.56 12.43
N LYS A 672 -18.88 -10.75 12.06
CA LYS A 672 -18.38 -10.70 10.68
C LYS A 672 -17.37 -11.82 10.47
N HIS A 673 -17.41 -12.44 9.29
CA HIS A 673 -16.46 -13.50 8.93
C HIS A 673 -15.98 -13.35 7.51
N THR A 674 -14.68 -13.52 7.30
CA THR A 674 -14.11 -13.58 5.96
C THR A 674 -13.99 -15.02 5.50
N VAL A 675 -14.66 -15.33 4.39
CA VAL A 675 -14.57 -16.62 3.70
C VAL A 675 -13.53 -16.48 2.60
N GLU A 676 -12.47 -17.26 2.66
CA GLU A 676 -11.35 -17.23 1.71
C GLU A 676 -11.38 -18.50 0.84
N LEU A 677 -11.29 -18.33 -0.49
CA LEU A 677 -11.19 -19.40 -1.47
C LEU A 677 -9.76 -19.53 -1.95
N TYR A 678 -9.19 -20.71 -1.76
CA TYR A 678 -7.87 -21.07 -2.28
C TYR A 678 -7.99 -22.10 -3.40
N SER A 679 -7.01 -22.11 -4.32
CA SER A 679 -6.80 -23.19 -5.29
C SER A 679 -5.41 -23.80 -5.14
N ARG A 680 -5.30 -25.07 -5.54
CA ARG A 680 -4.03 -25.78 -5.73
C ARG A 680 -4.08 -26.49 -7.07
N ASP A 681 -3.02 -26.31 -7.86
CA ASP A 681 -2.69 -27.15 -8.99
C ASP A 681 -2.00 -28.41 -8.46
N MET A 682 -2.44 -29.58 -8.90
CA MET A 682 -1.88 -30.84 -8.38
C MET A 682 -0.58 -31.19 -9.08
N TYR A 683 -0.45 -30.90 -10.38
CA TYR A 683 0.71 -31.16 -11.20
C TYR A 683 0.80 -30.11 -12.33
N ALA A 684 1.94 -29.45 -12.49
CA ALA A 684 2.18 -28.45 -13.52
C ALA A 684 3.57 -28.64 -14.14
N SER A 685 3.85 -27.97 -15.26
CA SER A 685 5.16 -27.98 -15.92
C SER A 685 6.29 -27.35 -15.06
N ILE A 686 5.93 -26.57 -14.05
CA ILE A 686 6.84 -26.10 -12.99
C ILE A 686 6.26 -26.53 -11.62
N THR A 687 7.09 -26.54 -10.56
CA THR A 687 6.61 -26.89 -9.22
C THR A 687 5.46 -25.96 -8.80
N PRO A 688 4.23 -26.49 -8.60
CA PRO A 688 3.09 -25.69 -8.20
C PRO A 688 3.19 -25.24 -6.75
N ASN A 689 2.47 -24.18 -6.40
CA ASN A 689 2.35 -23.72 -5.00
C ASN A 689 1.41 -24.64 -4.22
N MET A 690 1.61 -24.75 -2.90
CA MET A 690 0.74 -25.55 -2.02
C MET A 690 -0.69 -25.04 -1.99
N LYS A 691 -0.90 -23.73 -2.03
CA LYS A 691 -2.20 -23.08 -2.19
C LYS A 691 -2.02 -21.64 -2.63
N ARG A 692 -3.01 -21.08 -3.31
CA ARG A 692 -3.04 -19.64 -3.68
C ARG A 692 -4.45 -19.09 -3.46
N LEU A 693 -4.53 -17.92 -2.81
CA LEU A 693 -5.79 -17.21 -2.64
C LEU A 693 -6.33 -16.74 -4.01
N ARG A 694 -7.62 -17.00 -4.26
CA ARG A 694 -8.27 -16.66 -5.53
C ARG A 694 -9.47 -15.74 -5.37
N ALA A 695 -10.10 -15.79 -4.19
CA ALA A 695 -11.20 -14.90 -3.85
C ALA A 695 -11.37 -14.84 -2.34
N PHE A 696 -11.99 -13.78 -1.87
CA PHE A 696 -12.51 -13.68 -0.50
C PHE A 696 -13.83 -12.91 -0.49
N GLN A 697 -14.67 -13.20 0.50
CA GLN A 697 -15.90 -12.47 0.74
C GLN A 697 -16.11 -12.30 2.24
N LYS A 698 -16.35 -11.08 2.69
CA LYS A 698 -16.73 -10.81 4.07
C LYS A 698 -18.23 -10.85 4.19
N ILE A 699 -18.74 -11.55 5.21
CA ILE A 699 -20.16 -11.73 5.47
C ILE A 699 -20.47 -11.42 6.94
N ASP A 700 -21.65 -10.87 7.19
CA ASP A 700 -22.21 -10.72 8.53
C ASP A 700 -23.12 -11.94 8.81
N LEU A 701 -23.01 -12.49 10.01
CA LEU A 701 -23.83 -13.63 10.47
C LEU A 701 -24.36 -13.38 11.88
N GLU A 702 -25.68 -13.39 12.04
CA GLU A 702 -26.31 -13.41 13.36
C GLU A 702 -26.00 -14.72 14.09
N ALA A 703 -26.13 -14.74 15.41
CA ALA A 703 -25.98 -15.97 16.20
C ALA A 703 -26.92 -17.08 15.71
N GLY A 704 -26.37 -18.23 15.36
CA GLY A 704 -27.09 -19.37 14.81
C GLY A 704 -27.41 -19.30 13.30
N GLU A 705 -27.18 -18.16 12.63
CA GLU A 705 -27.47 -17.96 11.22
C GLU A 705 -26.56 -18.80 10.31
N THR A 706 -27.11 -19.25 9.17
CA THR A 706 -26.37 -19.93 8.11
C THR A 706 -26.55 -19.16 6.80
N LYS A 707 -25.43 -18.80 6.16
CA LYS A 707 -25.44 -18.20 4.80
C LYS A 707 -24.71 -19.09 3.80
N THR A 708 -25.20 -19.06 2.56
CA THR A 708 -24.48 -19.66 1.42
C THR A 708 -23.61 -18.58 0.78
N VAL A 709 -22.30 -18.83 0.70
CA VAL A 709 -21.33 -17.98 0.03
C VAL A 709 -21.01 -18.59 -1.32
N SER A 710 -20.92 -17.75 -2.35
CA SER A 710 -20.67 -18.17 -3.73
C SER A 710 -19.45 -17.46 -4.30
N PHE A 711 -18.58 -18.22 -4.95
CA PHE A 711 -17.43 -17.72 -5.69
C PHE A 711 -17.52 -18.18 -7.15
N SER A 712 -16.82 -17.46 -8.00
CA SER A 712 -16.66 -17.81 -9.42
C SER A 712 -15.20 -17.63 -9.80
N ILE A 713 -14.58 -18.69 -10.32
CA ILE A 713 -13.21 -18.65 -10.87
C ILE A 713 -13.22 -19.19 -12.29
N ASN A 714 -12.25 -18.80 -13.07
CA ASN A 714 -12.04 -19.29 -14.45
C ASN A 714 -10.57 -19.66 -14.67
N LYS A 715 -10.20 -19.98 -15.89
CA LYS A 715 -8.82 -20.39 -16.22
C LYS A 715 -7.77 -19.32 -15.85
N ASP A 716 -8.10 -18.03 -15.99
CA ASP A 716 -7.14 -16.96 -15.73
C ASP A 716 -6.81 -16.87 -14.23
N ASP A 717 -7.75 -17.27 -13.37
CA ASP A 717 -7.50 -17.39 -11.92
C ASP A 717 -6.62 -18.60 -11.57
N LEU A 718 -6.49 -19.59 -12.46
CA LEU A 718 -5.63 -20.76 -12.27
C LEU A 718 -4.23 -20.57 -12.86
N ALA A 719 -4.04 -19.50 -13.63
CA ALA A 719 -2.82 -19.27 -14.38
C ALA A 719 -1.58 -19.06 -13.50
N PHE A 720 -0.42 -19.41 -14.06
CA PHE A 720 0.91 -19.20 -13.51
C PHE A 720 1.90 -18.79 -14.63
N VAL A 721 3.06 -18.28 -14.26
CA VAL A 721 4.13 -17.92 -15.21
C VAL A 721 5.03 -19.13 -15.41
N ASN A 722 5.16 -19.59 -16.66
CA ASN A 722 5.98 -20.75 -17.02
C ASN A 722 7.45 -20.38 -17.33
N GLU A 723 8.29 -21.35 -17.65
CA GLU A 723 9.71 -21.15 -18.01
C GLU A 723 9.93 -20.25 -19.23
N GLN A 724 8.93 -20.12 -20.13
CA GLN A 724 8.98 -19.23 -21.27
C GLN A 724 8.46 -17.83 -20.91
N LEU A 725 8.29 -17.51 -19.63
CA LEU A 725 7.81 -16.22 -19.09
C LEU A 725 6.40 -15.84 -19.55
N LYS A 726 5.59 -16.84 -19.93
CA LYS A 726 4.20 -16.65 -20.34
C LYS A 726 3.26 -17.02 -19.20
N THR A 727 2.23 -16.21 -19.02
CA THR A 727 1.13 -16.54 -18.13
C THR A 727 0.21 -17.53 -18.82
N ILE A 728 0.13 -18.76 -18.32
CA ILE A 728 -0.62 -19.86 -18.91
C ILE A 728 -1.44 -20.60 -17.86
N THR A 729 -2.44 -21.35 -18.31
CA THR A 729 -3.17 -22.35 -17.53
C THR A 729 -3.04 -23.68 -18.26
N GLU A 730 -2.55 -24.70 -17.59
CA GLU A 730 -2.37 -26.03 -18.17
C GLU A 730 -3.59 -26.93 -17.85
N PRO A 731 -3.97 -27.83 -18.77
CA PRO A 731 -4.92 -28.89 -18.46
C PRO A 731 -4.41 -29.76 -17.32
N GLY A 732 -5.29 -30.12 -16.39
CA GLY A 732 -4.87 -30.93 -15.24
C GLY A 732 -5.89 -30.93 -14.11
N ASP A 733 -5.55 -31.62 -13.03
CA ASP A 733 -6.34 -31.73 -11.83
C ASP A 733 -6.04 -30.58 -10.86
N PHE A 734 -7.11 -29.96 -10.41
CA PHE A 734 -7.08 -28.86 -9.45
C PHE A 734 -7.91 -29.19 -8.22
N LYS A 735 -7.57 -28.54 -7.12
CA LYS A 735 -8.32 -28.59 -5.86
C LYS A 735 -8.65 -27.18 -5.41
N VAL A 736 -9.91 -26.93 -5.04
CA VAL A 736 -10.32 -25.73 -4.31
C VAL A 736 -10.46 -26.04 -2.82
N MET A 737 -10.17 -25.04 -1.97
CA MET A 737 -10.21 -25.17 -0.51
C MET A 737 -10.88 -23.94 0.10
N ILE A 738 -11.80 -24.16 1.05
CA ILE A 738 -12.48 -23.11 1.82
C ILE A 738 -12.58 -23.60 3.26
N GLY A 739 -11.95 -22.90 4.20
CA GLY A 739 -11.83 -23.36 5.58
C GLY A 739 -11.18 -24.75 5.65
N ASN A 740 -11.86 -25.71 6.28
CA ASN A 740 -11.41 -27.09 6.38
C ASN A 740 -11.95 -28.00 5.24
N LEU A 741 -12.72 -27.45 4.31
CA LEU A 741 -13.34 -28.21 3.20
C LEU A 741 -12.54 -28.09 1.92
N SER A 742 -12.66 -29.10 1.07
CA SER A 742 -12.04 -29.09 -0.27
C SER A 742 -12.85 -29.88 -1.28
N ALA A 743 -12.72 -29.51 -2.57
CA ALA A 743 -13.30 -30.22 -3.70
C ALA A 743 -12.35 -30.20 -4.90
N GLY A 744 -12.28 -31.32 -5.63
CA GLY A 744 -11.44 -31.46 -6.82
C GLY A 744 -12.22 -31.21 -8.11
N PHE A 745 -11.53 -30.73 -9.14
CA PHE A 745 -12.04 -30.62 -10.51
C PHE A 745 -10.90 -30.77 -11.51
N HIS A 746 -11.25 -31.07 -12.74
CA HIS A 746 -10.30 -31.15 -13.86
C HIS A 746 -10.52 -29.99 -14.81
N TYR A 747 -9.45 -29.33 -15.26
CA TYR A 747 -9.46 -28.33 -16.34
C TYR A 747 -8.98 -28.97 -17.64
N ASN A 748 -9.76 -28.75 -18.76
CA ASN A 748 -9.49 -29.30 -20.09
C ASN A 748 -9.17 -28.21 -21.10
#